data_f9f955719026f8493648a5904493cbf4
#
_entry.id   f9f955719026f8493648a5904493cbf4
#
_cell.length_a   1.000
_cell.length_b   1.000
_cell.length_c   1.000
_cell.angle_alpha   90.00
_cell.angle_beta   90.00
_cell.angle_gamma   90.00
#
_symmetry.space_group_name_H-M   'P 1'
#
loop_
_entity.id
_entity.type
_entity.pdbx_description
1 polymer ?
#
loop_
_entity_poly.entity_id
_entity_poly.type
_entity_poly.pdbx_seq_one_letter_code
_entity_poly.pdbx_strand_id
1 'polypeptide(L)'
;MSSTSASYRLMVQQVNSSCFFQLNWGTSQQLTAALPYPKPLTSAYNVWRHAYLSLYRQPDFGAALAANSQQKVTQSSAPAPPPLRGRAASSGQLKPATVDRQASLAKAEATMLHQFQRWLRSSELYEIRAEIARAALELGGRAGWGGQAGDPIATVDISLTCTPLELERLPWEAWELGEELAPSSSIRIARYPLNVRAAPAPTPRKRSSRMRVLAIMGDETGLDFAADRRAVKRLAPIADIHFVGYQPGVQATDLKTRIITAISDDRGWDIVFFAGHSTEAAEGDVTGGDLSIAPGTIMSIGDLVPHLKQARQRGLQFAIFNSCCGLTIARACIDAGLSQVAIAREPIHNSVAQEFLCHLLQRLAAGDDAHTAVKAVSQWFKLEKTFTYPSAHLLPSFFRHPNAEPFRFETLSVKQRLIRLLPDRTQAMAVAGMALVALLPAVQDGLLQNRTFMQAIYRDVTGQLPAAEPPPVVLVQIERESIARAGMANPYPMDRQYLARLVDRLSAASFPTIGLDYLLDRPQVDNDPLFAAAVQEAVRNDGTWMVLASISESYAAAPATEIAPLEWTLRGDIYSYPNYVKLPWQGTCYDQTCPFAYVVALSFALSQEPLQSDRLIPHPERDGCLQSQLVDAAHGISAPESTVKQLVNLHQSQLTSLSGFIGQLWMQPIVDFSLPPERVYTPVPAWRVLSGEADLSASSQQIALIAPGGYPESGIEAPDYFPVPAAMDYWRNRQLDTTSAEASVSPEASLPLEAELVYTGAEAHAYSIHHLLKRHMIIPIPDVWMVGLAAAFGKWIGLWMVRQQQQSPDRRRALHQLGVGNIAYAALSLQLYISGAVMLPVVLPSITVWILVLKSSRRTLRE
;
A
#
# COMPACT_ATOMS: atom_id res chain seq x y z
N MET A 1 29.76 12.13 -18.30
CA MET A 1 29.60 12.52 -16.89
C MET A 1 30.82 13.31 -16.50
N SER A 2 30.74 14.64 -16.42
CA SER A 2 31.85 15.49 -15.96
C SER A 2 32.01 15.28 -14.46
N SER A 3 33.23 14.95 -14.00
CA SER A 3 33.50 14.74 -12.55
C SER A 3 33.18 16.02 -11.77
N THR A 4 32.29 15.94 -10.83
CA THR A 4 31.91 17.02 -9.91
C THR A 4 32.90 17.22 -8.76
N SER A 5 34.10 16.55 -8.81
CA SER A 5 35.11 16.65 -7.77
C SER A 5 36.52 16.75 -8.37
N ALA A 6 37.34 17.65 -7.81
CA ALA A 6 38.78 17.67 -8.01
C ALA A 6 39.47 16.85 -6.92
N SER A 7 40.45 16.04 -7.26
CA SER A 7 41.16 15.15 -6.33
C SER A 7 42.64 15.51 -6.27
N TYR A 8 43.11 15.79 -5.07
CA TYR A 8 44.49 16.10 -4.74
C TYR A 8 45.09 15.07 -3.80
N ARG A 9 46.39 14.78 -3.94
CA ARG A 9 47.16 13.96 -2.99
C ARG A 9 48.19 14.83 -2.33
N LEU A 10 48.09 15.02 -1.00
CA LEU A 10 49.03 15.80 -0.20
C LEU A 10 49.83 14.86 0.68
N MET A 11 51.14 14.80 0.47
CA MET A 11 52.08 14.12 1.34
C MET A 11 52.81 15.14 2.24
N VAL A 12 52.85 14.87 3.53
CA VAL A 12 53.56 15.69 4.49
C VAL A 12 54.51 14.78 5.27
N GLN A 13 55.82 15.03 5.10
CA GLN A 13 56.87 14.22 5.71
C GLN A 13 57.78 15.09 6.51
N GLN A 14 58.00 14.74 7.78
CA GLN A 14 58.97 15.38 8.62
C GLN A 14 60.33 14.66 8.51
N VAL A 15 61.37 15.43 8.18
CA VAL A 15 62.76 14.98 8.15
C VAL A 15 63.55 15.95 9.01
N ASN A 16 64.08 15.45 10.12
CA ASN A 16 64.72 16.27 11.13
C ASN A 16 63.80 17.41 11.66
N SER A 17 64.20 18.66 11.49
CA SER A 17 63.43 19.84 11.90
C SER A 17 62.56 20.44 10.82
N SER A 18 62.54 19.89 9.63
CA SER A 18 61.80 20.40 8.47
C SER A 18 60.69 19.46 8.04
N CYS A 19 59.54 20.00 7.63
CA CYS A 19 58.47 19.31 6.96
C CYS A 19 58.44 19.57 5.48
N PHE A 20 58.37 18.53 4.71
CA PHE A 20 58.24 18.54 3.25
C PHE A 20 56.76 18.29 2.90
N PHE A 21 56.21 19.21 2.11
CA PHE A 21 54.86 19.12 1.57
C PHE A 21 54.96 18.85 0.08
N GLN A 22 54.24 17.85 -0.39
CA GLN A 22 54.16 17.52 -1.80
C GLN A 22 52.68 17.35 -2.19
N LEU A 23 52.16 18.24 -3.04
CA LEU A 23 50.84 18.19 -3.60
C LEU A 23 50.91 17.64 -5.02
N ASN A 24 50.13 16.57 -5.28
CA ASN A 24 50.04 15.97 -6.61
C ASN A 24 48.58 15.99 -7.07
N TRP A 25 48.34 16.25 -8.38
CA TRP A 25 47.03 16.18 -9.01
C TRP A 25 47.13 15.86 -10.50
N GLY A 26 46.03 15.54 -11.15
CA GLY A 26 46.03 15.14 -12.55
C GLY A 26 46.96 13.96 -12.87
N THR A 27 47.59 13.97 -14.05
CA THR A 27 48.47 12.89 -14.50
C THR A 27 49.92 13.05 -14.09
N SER A 28 50.41 14.32 -13.90
CA SER A 28 51.80 14.59 -13.61
C SER A 28 52.06 15.96 -12.95
N GLN A 29 51.03 16.69 -12.52
CA GLN A 29 51.19 17.96 -11.84
C GLN A 29 51.62 17.77 -10.39
N GLN A 30 52.58 18.56 -9.97
CA GLN A 30 53.16 18.50 -8.65
C GLN A 30 53.64 19.90 -8.17
N LEU A 31 53.37 20.19 -6.90
CA LEU A 31 53.94 21.32 -6.15
C LEU A 31 54.66 20.80 -4.91
N THR A 32 55.79 21.38 -4.54
CA THR A 32 56.53 21.02 -3.35
C THR A 32 56.90 22.25 -2.54
N ALA A 33 56.87 22.12 -1.21
CA ALA A 33 57.26 23.14 -0.29
C ALA A 33 57.99 22.52 0.91
N ALA A 34 58.95 23.23 1.48
CA ALA A 34 59.66 22.83 2.67
C ALA A 34 59.63 23.97 3.70
N LEU A 35 59.22 23.65 4.94
CA LEU A 35 59.18 24.60 6.00
C LEU A 35 59.56 23.98 7.33
N PRO A 36 60.12 24.77 8.29
CA PRO A 36 60.48 24.26 9.59
C PRO A 36 59.24 23.77 10.37
N TYR A 37 59.40 22.65 11.05
CA TYR A 37 58.37 22.15 11.96
C TYR A 37 58.36 22.99 13.27
N PRO A 38 57.21 23.60 13.66
CA PRO A 38 57.16 24.49 14.81
C PRO A 38 57.11 23.71 16.12
N LYS A 39 58.20 23.65 16.90
CA LYS A 39 58.21 23.07 18.25
C LYS A 39 57.06 23.53 19.14
N PRO A 40 56.63 24.82 19.12
CA PRO A 40 55.47 25.30 19.88
C PRO A 40 54.16 24.55 19.57
N LEU A 41 53.98 24.05 18.36
CA LEU A 41 52.78 23.31 17.96
C LEU A 41 52.70 21.95 18.69
N THR A 42 53.81 21.19 18.79
CA THR A 42 53.84 19.94 19.58
C THR A 42 53.50 20.19 21.03
N SER A 43 54.07 21.25 21.63
CA SER A 43 53.79 21.65 23.01
C SER A 43 52.32 22.03 23.19
N ALA A 44 51.77 22.85 22.29
CA ALA A 44 50.37 23.25 22.33
C ALA A 44 49.41 22.05 22.16
N TYR A 45 49.72 21.14 21.25
CA TYR A 45 48.97 19.87 21.08
C TYR A 45 48.95 19.02 22.35
N ASN A 46 50.11 18.84 23.01
CA ASN A 46 50.22 18.04 24.22
C ASN A 46 49.44 18.69 25.39
N VAL A 47 49.48 20.03 25.50
CA VAL A 47 48.72 20.81 26.51
C VAL A 47 47.23 20.63 26.26
N TRP A 48 46.76 20.76 25.02
CA TRP A 48 45.36 20.53 24.64
C TRP A 48 44.93 19.09 24.95
N ARG A 49 45.73 18.10 24.55
CA ARG A 49 45.43 16.67 24.77
C ARG A 49 45.32 16.34 26.26
N HIS A 50 46.23 16.90 27.08
CA HIS A 50 46.18 16.73 28.55
C HIS A 50 44.94 17.40 29.15
N ALA A 51 44.59 18.63 28.75
CA ALA A 51 43.40 19.34 29.20
C ALA A 51 42.13 18.56 28.79
N TYR A 52 42.05 18.08 27.54
CA TYR A 52 40.97 17.26 27.04
C TYR A 52 40.78 15.98 27.86
N LEU A 53 41.83 15.18 28.06
CA LEU A 53 41.77 13.95 28.84
C LEU A 53 41.42 14.19 30.30
N SER A 54 41.89 15.28 30.88
CA SER A 54 41.62 15.65 32.29
C SER A 54 40.14 16.03 32.49
N LEU A 55 39.49 16.63 31.50
CA LEU A 55 38.05 16.96 31.53
C LEU A 55 37.18 15.72 31.43
N TYR A 56 37.45 14.88 30.45
CA TYR A 56 36.55 13.74 30.08
C TYR A 56 36.77 12.48 30.94
N ARG A 57 37.88 12.35 31.67
CA ARG A 57 38.14 11.22 32.59
C ARG A 57 37.46 11.33 33.96
N GLN A 58 36.72 12.42 34.22
CA GLN A 58 36.08 12.62 35.52
C GLN A 58 34.77 11.82 35.64
N PRO A 59 34.51 11.14 36.79
CA PRO A 59 33.26 10.46 37.02
C PRO A 59 32.03 11.38 37.03
N ASP A 60 32.19 12.64 37.36
CA ASP A 60 31.11 13.63 37.47
C ASP A 60 30.69 14.24 36.09
N PHE A 61 31.48 14.04 35.06
CA PHE A 61 31.17 14.61 33.73
C PHE A 61 29.84 14.05 33.19
N GLY A 62 29.54 12.80 33.40
CA GLY A 62 28.27 12.17 33.02
C GLY A 62 27.10 12.67 33.88
N ALA A 63 27.29 12.91 35.16
CA ALA A 63 26.25 13.38 36.07
C ALA A 63 25.90 14.86 35.80
N ALA A 64 26.87 15.70 35.46
CA ALA A 64 26.67 17.10 35.08
C ALA A 64 25.89 17.22 33.77
N LEU A 65 26.09 16.33 32.82
CA LEU A 65 25.35 16.25 31.56
C LEU A 65 23.88 15.85 31.76
N ALA A 66 23.61 14.87 32.64
CA ALA A 66 22.26 14.42 32.97
C ALA A 66 21.43 15.53 33.64
N ALA A 67 22.05 16.32 34.53
CA ALA A 67 21.42 17.45 35.19
C ALA A 67 21.05 18.60 34.22
N ASN A 68 21.90 18.92 33.24
CA ASN A 68 21.63 19.92 32.20
C ASN A 68 20.57 19.49 31.21
N SER A 69 20.42 18.18 30.92
CA SER A 69 19.36 17.68 30.02
C SER A 69 17.98 17.70 30.70
N GLN A 70 17.89 17.50 32.00
CA GLN A 70 16.63 17.58 32.75
C GLN A 70 16.14 19.03 32.91
N GLN A 71 17.03 20.00 33.04
CA GLN A 71 16.67 21.44 33.13
C GLN A 71 16.07 21.99 31.82
N LYS A 72 16.40 21.46 30.66
CA LYS A 72 15.79 21.83 29.35
C LYS A 72 14.38 21.34 29.14
N VAL A 73 13.95 20.29 29.81
CA VAL A 73 12.58 19.71 29.68
C VAL A 73 11.57 20.45 30.55
N THR A 74 12.01 21.11 31.63
CA THR A 74 11.13 21.85 32.58
C THR A 74 10.92 23.32 32.27
N GLN A 75 11.56 23.90 31.24
CA GLN A 75 11.43 25.33 30.87
C GLN A 75 10.49 25.59 29.70
N SER A 76 9.65 24.65 29.30
CA SER A 76 8.66 24.84 28.21
C SER A 76 7.25 25.18 28.71
N SER A 77 7.10 25.77 29.88
CA SER A 77 5.83 26.37 30.30
C SER A 77 6.06 27.46 31.32
N ALA A 78 6.23 28.73 30.88
CA ALA A 78 6.30 29.89 31.75
C ALA A 78 5.33 30.97 31.30
N PRO A 79 4.55 31.55 32.23
CA PRO A 79 3.78 32.77 31.98
C PRO A 79 4.63 34.03 32.10
N ALA A 80 4.12 35.14 31.57
CA ALA A 80 4.72 36.42 31.33
C ALA A 80 5.37 37.12 32.56
N PRO A 81 6.36 38.02 32.35
CA PRO A 81 7.16 38.59 33.41
C PRO A 81 6.49 39.78 34.14
N PRO A 82 6.72 39.95 35.45
CA PRO A 82 6.50 41.20 36.17
C PRO A 82 7.76 42.06 36.23
N PRO A 83 7.64 43.34 36.59
CA PRO A 83 8.62 44.37 36.27
C PRO A 83 9.81 44.46 37.23
N LEU A 84 10.88 45.01 36.69
CA LEU A 84 12.19 45.28 37.32
C LEU A 84 12.10 46.05 38.67
N ARG A 85 12.67 45.45 39.72
CA ARG A 85 13.21 46.23 40.87
C ARG A 85 14.45 45.56 41.45
N GLY A 86 15.51 46.35 41.53
CA GLY A 86 16.46 46.38 42.63
C GLY A 86 17.49 45.25 42.73
N ARG A 87 18.75 45.59 42.44
CA ARG A 87 19.95 44.84 42.83
C ARG A 87 19.92 44.42 44.27
N ALA A 88 20.14 43.10 44.52
CA ALA A 88 20.74 42.59 45.72
C ALA A 88 21.71 41.49 45.35
N ALA A 89 22.97 41.68 45.64
CA ALA A 89 24.01 40.66 45.46
C ALA A 89 23.84 39.57 46.52
N SER A 90 23.51 38.35 46.08
CA SER A 90 23.72 37.15 46.90
C SER A 90 24.86 36.36 46.30
N SER A 91 25.94 36.28 47.05
CA SER A 91 27.12 35.42 46.82
C SER A 91 26.71 33.95 46.84
N GLY A 92 26.30 33.41 45.67
CA GLY A 92 26.25 31.98 45.46
C GLY A 92 27.64 31.46 45.13
N GLN A 93 28.22 30.66 46.01
CA GLN A 93 29.45 29.92 45.73
C GLN A 93 29.22 28.97 44.57
N LEU A 94 29.62 29.37 43.37
CA LEU A 94 29.88 28.46 42.25
C LEU A 94 31.00 27.52 42.64
N LYS A 95 30.78 26.22 42.58
CA LYS A 95 31.84 25.23 42.74
C LYS A 95 32.93 25.51 41.68
N PRO A 96 34.14 25.94 42.03
CA PRO A 96 35.09 26.55 41.08
C PRO A 96 35.73 25.54 40.11
N ALA A 97 35.71 24.25 40.42
CA ALA A 97 36.57 23.27 39.77
C ALA A 97 36.18 22.86 38.34
N THR A 98 34.93 22.89 37.98
CA THR A 98 34.48 22.42 36.62
C THR A 98 34.51 23.56 35.59
N VAL A 99 34.15 24.75 35.96
CA VAL A 99 34.17 25.95 35.07
C VAL A 99 35.61 26.33 34.67
N ASP A 100 36.57 26.17 35.58
CA ASP A 100 37.99 26.45 35.33
C ASP A 100 38.61 25.48 34.31
N ARG A 101 38.21 24.18 34.31
CA ARG A 101 38.75 23.16 33.39
C ARG A 101 38.19 23.30 31.96
N GLN A 102 36.91 23.63 31.79
CA GLN A 102 36.36 23.92 30.50
C GLN A 102 37.00 25.16 29.87
N ALA A 103 37.18 26.19 30.63
CA ALA A 103 37.91 27.39 30.21
C ALA A 103 39.38 27.09 29.86
N SER A 104 40.04 26.24 30.66
CA SER A 104 41.40 25.78 30.38
C SER A 104 41.48 24.98 29.09
N LEU A 105 40.54 24.06 28.85
CA LEU A 105 40.45 23.32 27.59
C LEU A 105 40.19 24.20 26.39
N ALA A 106 39.24 25.12 26.47
CA ALA A 106 38.92 26.06 25.39
C ALA A 106 40.14 26.94 25.04
N LYS A 107 40.89 27.42 26.05
CA LYS A 107 42.13 28.17 25.85
C LYS A 107 43.22 27.33 25.19
N ALA A 108 43.39 26.06 25.61
CA ALA A 108 44.38 25.16 25.06
C ALA A 108 44.04 24.80 23.63
N GLU A 109 42.73 24.56 23.31
CA GLU A 109 42.24 24.35 21.93
C GLU A 109 42.52 25.54 21.03
N ALA A 110 42.14 26.75 21.46
CA ALA A 110 42.36 27.97 20.69
C ALA A 110 43.88 28.21 20.43
N THR A 111 44.75 27.94 21.44
CA THR A 111 46.18 28.05 21.29
C THR A 111 46.74 27.03 20.29
N MET A 112 46.32 25.77 20.38
CA MET A 112 46.75 24.69 19.50
C MET A 112 46.30 24.96 18.04
N LEU A 113 45.03 25.31 17.83
CA LEU A 113 44.51 25.65 16.50
C LEU A 113 45.20 26.90 15.92
N HIS A 114 45.44 27.94 16.75
CA HIS A 114 46.17 29.12 16.31
C HIS A 114 47.60 28.78 15.80
N GLN A 115 48.37 27.98 16.56
CA GLN A 115 49.71 27.54 16.14
C GLN A 115 49.67 26.70 14.88
N PHE A 116 48.66 25.81 14.79
CA PHE A 116 48.45 24.94 13.62
C PHE A 116 48.12 25.78 12.36
N GLN A 117 47.15 26.70 12.45
CA GLN A 117 46.79 27.57 11.33
C GLN A 117 47.92 28.53 10.94
N ARG A 118 48.64 29.08 11.90
CA ARG A 118 49.78 29.96 11.68
C ARG A 118 50.89 29.24 10.89
N TRP A 119 51.14 27.95 11.23
CA TRP A 119 52.14 27.13 10.52
C TRP A 119 51.69 26.85 9.10
N LEU A 120 50.44 26.51 8.87
CA LEU A 120 49.91 26.20 7.54
C LEU A 120 49.64 27.45 6.68
N ARG A 121 49.66 28.67 7.27
CA ARG A 121 49.53 29.92 6.55
C ARG A 121 50.90 30.53 6.16
N SER A 122 51.99 29.79 6.42
CA SER A 122 53.34 30.26 6.01
C SER A 122 53.46 30.56 4.51
N SER A 123 54.36 31.48 4.16
CA SER A 123 54.58 31.89 2.78
C SER A 123 55.00 30.75 1.85
N GLU A 124 55.73 29.81 2.39
CA GLU A 124 56.24 28.62 1.66
C GLU A 124 55.10 27.71 1.15
N LEU A 125 53.96 27.74 1.82
CA LEU A 125 52.78 26.98 1.44
C LEU A 125 51.81 27.74 0.53
N TYR A 126 52.14 28.99 0.17
CA TYR A 126 51.23 29.82 -0.60
C TYR A 126 50.80 29.19 -1.91
N GLU A 127 51.72 28.67 -2.72
CA GLU A 127 51.40 28.01 -4.04
C GLU A 127 50.48 26.80 -3.87
N ILE A 128 50.76 25.94 -2.88
CA ILE A 128 49.92 24.79 -2.56
C ILE A 128 48.50 25.21 -2.16
N ARG A 129 48.38 26.22 -1.30
CA ARG A 129 47.09 26.77 -0.85
C ARG A 129 46.35 27.42 -2.03
N ALA A 130 47.05 28.24 -2.83
CA ALA A 130 46.45 28.93 -3.97
C ALA A 130 45.92 27.95 -5.02
N GLU A 131 46.63 26.82 -5.29
CA GLU A 131 46.17 25.80 -6.23
C GLU A 131 44.90 25.11 -5.74
N ILE A 132 44.82 24.69 -4.46
CA ILE A 132 43.65 24.09 -3.88
C ILE A 132 42.46 25.05 -3.89
N ALA A 133 42.71 26.35 -3.55
CA ALA A 133 41.71 27.38 -3.58
C ALA A 133 41.18 27.67 -5.00
N ARG A 134 42.07 27.72 -5.99
CA ARG A 134 41.70 27.88 -7.40
C ARG A 134 40.74 26.76 -7.86
N ALA A 135 41.05 25.48 -7.56
CA ALA A 135 40.15 24.39 -7.85
C ALA A 135 38.82 24.50 -7.17
N ALA A 136 38.81 24.97 -5.93
CA ALA A 136 37.58 25.19 -5.16
C ALA A 136 36.70 26.28 -5.79
N LEU A 137 37.30 27.38 -6.26
CA LEU A 137 36.62 28.45 -7.00
C LEU A 137 36.06 28.01 -8.35
N GLU A 138 36.85 27.26 -9.14
CA GLU A 138 36.42 26.75 -10.43
C GLU A 138 35.21 25.81 -10.32
N LEU A 139 35.20 24.97 -9.31
CA LEU A 139 34.05 24.08 -9.00
C LEU A 139 32.85 24.86 -8.49
N GLY A 140 33.05 25.85 -7.62
CA GLY A 140 31.98 26.72 -7.11
C GLY A 140 31.33 27.56 -8.19
N GLY A 141 32.12 28.09 -9.15
CA GLY A 141 31.60 28.87 -10.28
C GLY A 141 30.78 28.06 -11.28
N ARG A 142 31.04 26.78 -11.42
CA ARG A 142 30.23 25.86 -12.25
C ARG A 142 28.90 25.46 -11.61
N ALA A 143 28.79 25.54 -10.29
CA ALA A 143 27.55 25.26 -9.54
C ALA A 143 26.63 26.48 -9.39
N GLY A 144 27.10 27.68 -9.79
CA GLY A 144 26.34 28.92 -9.66
C GLY A 144 25.35 29.17 -10.80
N TRP A 145 24.09 29.57 -10.46
CA TRP A 145 23.03 30.14 -11.29
C TRP A 145 22.03 29.14 -11.93
N GLY A 146 21.75 28.00 -11.34
CA GLY A 146 20.68 27.12 -11.82
C GLY A 146 20.51 25.77 -11.10
N GLY A 147 21.28 25.50 -10.06
CA GLY A 147 21.18 24.26 -9.29
C GLY A 147 19.86 24.18 -8.52
N GLN A 148 19.06 23.15 -8.79
CA GLN A 148 17.90 22.83 -7.97
C GLN A 148 18.34 22.30 -6.60
N ALA A 149 17.52 22.54 -5.56
CA ALA A 149 17.76 22.00 -4.22
C ALA A 149 17.82 20.46 -4.30
N GLY A 150 19.03 19.89 -4.27
CA GLY A 150 19.29 18.47 -4.42
C GLY A 150 20.48 18.09 -5.32
N ASP A 151 21.06 19.05 -6.02
CA ASP A 151 22.26 18.78 -6.83
C ASP A 151 23.49 18.55 -5.92
N PRO A 152 24.38 17.59 -6.28
CA PRO A 152 25.58 17.29 -5.49
C PRO A 152 26.50 18.52 -5.44
N ILE A 153 26.79 18.98 -4.23
CA ILE A 153 27.74 20.07 -3.99
C ILE A 153 29.09 19.67 -4.57
N ALA A 154 29.62 20.51 -5.45
CA ALA A 154 30.95 20.32 -6.01
C ALA A 154 32.01 20.35 -4.90
N THR A 155 32.88 19.33 -4.82
CA THR A 155 33.83 19.17 -3.70
C THR A 155 35.26 19.02 -4.18
N VAL A 156 36.20 19.59 -3.40
CA VAL A 156 37.65 19.34 -3.54
C VAL A 156 38.04 18.29 -2.51
N ASP A 157 38.49 17.14 -2.97
CA ASP A 157 38.93 16.02 -2.14
C ASP A 157 40.45 16.04 -1.98
N ILE A 158 40.94 16.17 -0.77
CA ILE A 158 42.36 16.08 -0.43
C ILE A 158 42.63 14.73 0.26
N SER A 159 43.38 13.86 -0.41
CA SER A 159 43.93 12.65 0.20
C SER A 159 45.24 12.99 0.90
N LEU A 160 45.29 12.89 2.21
CA LEU A 160 46.42 13.29 3.05
C LEU A 160 47.16 12.08 3.60
N THR A 161 48.50 12.07 3.46
CA THR A 161 49.36 11.14 4.18
C THR A 161 50.41 11.92 4.97
N CYS A 162 50.67 11.50 6.18
CA CYS A 162 51.61 12.15 7.09
C CYS A 162 52.57 11.12 7.72
N THR A 163 53.84 11.55 7.85
CA THR A 163 54.88 10.78 8.55
C THR A 163 55.72 11.76 9.37
N PRO A 164 56.07 11.50 10.65
CA PRO A 164 55.72 10.37 11.50
C PRO A 164 54.25 10.43 12.07
N LEU A 165 53.94 9.52 13.01
CA LEU A 165 52.56 9.41 13.59
C LEU A 165 52.14 10.65 14.34
N GLU A 166 53.09 11.33 15.00
CA GLU A 166 52.86 12.59 15.73
C GLU A 166 52.30 13.69 14.80
N LEU A 167 52.85 13.74 13.59
CA LEU A 167 52.38 14.68 12.57
C LEU A 167 50.97 14.31 12.05
N GLU A 168 50.66 13.01 11.99
CA GLU A 168 49.33 12.50 11.61
C GLU A 168 48.32 12.78 12.70
N ARG A 169 48.68 12.82 13.96
CA ARG A 169 47.81 13.16 15.10
C ARG A 169 47.26 14.59 15.06
N LEU A 170 47.86 15.51 14.31
CA LEU A 170 47.37 16.87 14.19
C LEU A 170 45.97 16.94 13.57
N PRO A 171 45.14 17.96 13.90
CA PRO A 171 43.74 18.08 13.45
C PRO A 171 43.65 18.59 12.02
N TRP A 172 44.13 17.82 11.04
CA TRP A 172 44.16 18.20 9.64
C TRP A 172 42.79 18.53 9.05
N GLU A 173 41.73 17.91 9.57
CA GLU A 173 40.34 18.15 9.18
C GLU A 173 39.88 19.58 9.59
N ALA A 174 40.59 20.22 10.51
CA ALA A 174 40.35 21.61 10.92
C ALA A 174 41.21 22.61 10.14
N TRP A 175 41.98 22.20 9.13
CA TRP A 175 42.75 23.12 8.29
C TRP A 175 41.80 24.04 7.51
N GLU A 176 41.93 25.34 7.70
CA GLU A 176 41.13 26.38 7.04
C GLU A 176 41.72 26.70 5.65
N LEU A 177 41.50 25.87 4.68
CA LEU A 177 42.05 26.02 3.34
C LEU A 177 41.20 26.95 2.45
N GLY A 178 39.90 27.04 2.67
CA GLY A 178 38.98 27.64 1.72
C GLY A 178 38.17 28.82 2.21
N GLU A 179 38.06 29.07 3.54
CA GLU A 179 37.22 30.13 4.06
C GLU A 179 37.71 31.52 3.68
N GLU A 180 39.02 31.69 3.42
CA GLU A 180 39.65 32.95 2.99
C GLU A 180 39.54 33.19 1.46
N LEU A 181 39.40 32.15 0.66
CA LEU A 181 39.58 32.20 -0.80
C LEU A 181 38.34 31.71 -1.57
N ALA A 182 37.49 30.84 -1.00
CA ALA A 182 36.33 30.25 -1.68
C ALA A 182 35.24 29.80 -0.69
N PRO A 183 34.41 30.69 -0.19
CA PRO A 183 33.42 30.37 0.87
C PRO A 183 32.32 29.40 0.41
N SER A 184 32.09 29.24 -0.88
CA SER A 184 30.99 28.41 -1.42
C SER A 184 31.37 26.96 -1.74
N SER A 185 32.67 26.59 -1.68
CA SER A 185 33.11 25.25 -2.03
C SER A 185 33.42 24.38 -0.81
N SER A 186 33.11 23.09 -0.91
CA SER A 186 33.36 22.13 0.18
C SER A 186 34.71 21.44 -0.03
N ILE A 187 35.74 21.78 0.77
CA ILE A 187 37.01 21.05 0.81
C ILE A 187 36.90 19.92 1.84
N ARG A 188 37.30 18.71 1.46
CA ARG A 188 37.24 17.50 2.27
C ARG A 188 38.61 16.88 2.38
N ILE A 189 39.08 16.58 3.58
CA ILE A 189 40.36 15.94 3.85
C ILE A 189 40.15 14.51 4.32
N ALA A 190 40.61 13.54 3.57
CA ALA A 190 40.63 12.12 3.96
C ALA A 190 42.08 11.67 4.13
N ARG A 191 42.34 10.89 5.17
CA ARG A 191 43.67 10.37 5.45
C ARG A 191 43.90 9.03 4.75
N TYR A 192 45.17 8.70 4.44
CA TYR A 192 45.56 7.37 3.95
C TYR A 192 46.98 7.04 4.38
N PRO A 193 47.34 5.74 4.54
CA PRO A 193 48.69 5.32 4.89
C PRO A 193 49.69 5.66 3.79
N LEU A 194 50.98 5.85 4.15
CA LEU A 194 52.05 6.10 3.20
C LEU A 194 52.20 4.98 2.15
N ASN A 195 52.11 3.73 2.61
CA ASN A 195 52.20 2.55 1.76
C ASN A 195 50.80 1.95 1.54
N VAL A 196 50.24 2.15 0.39
CA VAL A 196 48.94 1.56 0.00
C VAL A 196 49.16 0.60 -1.16
N ARG A 197 48.91 -0.68 -0.93
CA ARG A 197 48.98 -1.67 -2.03
C ARG A 197 47.77 -1.51 -2.95
N ALA A 198 47.98 -1.65 -4.25
CA ALA A 198 46.88 -1.60 -5.22
C ALA A 198 45.77 -2.58 -4.82
N ALA A 199 44.57 -2.03 -4.61
CA ALA A 199 43.45 -2.83 -4.22
C ALA A 199 42.85 -3.50 -5.46
N PRO A 200 42.49 -4.80 -5.42
CA PRO A 200 41.67 -5.39 -6.47
C PRO A 200 40.33 -4.67 -6.52
N ALA A 201 39.80 -4.49 -7.75
CA ALA A 201 38.49 -3.88 -7.93
C ALA A 201 37.40 -4.66 -7.09
N PRO A 202 36.51 -3.99 -6.40
CA PRO A 202 35.45 -4.65 -5.69
C PRO A 202 34.60 -5.44 -6.68
N THR A 203 34.34 -6.71 -6.40
CA THR A 203 33.42 -7.49 -7.22
C THR A 203 32.03 -6.86 -7.09
N PRO A 204 31.38 -6.39 -8.20
CA PRO A 204 30.09 -5.75 -8.08
C PRO A 204 29.09 -6.74 -7.49
N ARG A 205 28.58 -6.44 -6.33
CA ARG A 205 27.51 -7.21 -5.69
C ARG A 205 26.26 -7.10 -6.57
N LYS A 206 25.57 -8.21 -6.84
CA LYS A 206 24.28 -8.15 -7.54
C LYS A 206 23.35 -7.18 -6.81
N ARG A 207 23.01 -6.06 -7.42
CA ARG A 207 22.24 -4.93 -6.87
C ARG A 207 20.81 -5.25 -6.42
N SER A 208 20.45 -6.52 -6.24
CA SER A 208 19.10 -6.94 -5.88
C SER A 208 18.88 -7.16 -4.38
N SER A 209 19.94 -7.12 -3.55
CA SER A 209 19.83 -7.31 -2.10
C SER A 209 19.97 -5.99 -1.34
N ARG A 210 19.30 -5.90 -0.15
CA ARG A 210 19.50 -4.81 0.80
C ARG A 210 20.97 -4.75 1.21
N MET A 211 21.46 -3.55 1.55
CA MET A 211 22.78 -3.40 2.16
C MET A 211 22.84 -4.16 3.47
N ARG A 212 24.01 -4.73 3.80
CA ARG A 212 24.22 -5.54 4.99
C ARG A 212 25.21 -4.88 5.92
N VAL A 213 24.83 -4.78 7.19
CA VAL A 213 25.63 -4.16 8.24
C VAL A 213 25.94 -5.23 9.30
N LEU A 214 27.22 -5.51 9.52
CA LEU A 214 27.69 -6.30 10.65
C LEU A 214 28.05 -5.37 11.81
N ALA A 215 27.36 -5.52 12.95
CA ALA A 215 27.61 -4.76 14.15
C ALA A 215 28.25 -5.65 15.22
N ILE A 216 29.53 -5.40 15.51
CA ILE A 216 30.32 -6.12 16.50
C ILE A 216 30.30 -5.31 17.79
N MET A 217 29.70 -5.86 18.85
CA MET A 217 29.66 -5.29 20.20
C MET A 217 30.74 -5.96 21.04
N GLY A 218 31.74 -5.17 21.43
CA GLY A 218 32.88 -5.65 22.21
C GLY A 218 32.61 -5.71 23.71
N ASP A 219 33.63 -5.38 24.51
CA ASP A 219 33.57 -5.32 25.98
C ASP A 219 32.67 -4.15 26.44
N GLU A 220 31.63 -4.48 27.24
CA GLU A 220 30.68 -3.53 27.81
C GLU A 220 31.18 -2.88 29.12
N THR A 221 32.36 -3.24 29.63
CA THR A 221 32.83 -2.78 30.94
C THR A 221 32.90 -1.26 31.00
N GLY A 222 31.98 -0.61 31.74
CA GLY A 222 31.88 0.83 31.83
C GLY A 222 31.22 1.52 30.63
N LEU A 223 30.66 0.77 29.67
CA LEU A 223 29.96 1.28 28.48
C LEU A 223 28.49 0.85 28.48
N ASP A 224 27.62 1.69 27.92
CA ASP A 224 26.20 1.35 27.65
C ASP A 224 25.97 1.24 26.15
N PHE A 225 25.88 0.03 25.65
CA PHE A 225 25.62 -0.21 24.21
C PHE A 225 24.15 -0.11 23.82
N ALA A 226 23.24 0.22 24.74
CA ALA A 226 21.81 0.35 24.38
C ALA A 226 21.58 1.50 23.39
N ALA A 227 22.33 2.59 23.52
CA ALA A 227 22.28 3.71 22.59
C ALA A 227 22.88 3.37 21.23
N ASP A 228 24.03 2.69 21.19
CA ASP A 228 24.68 2.25 19.96
C ASP A 228 23.81 1.25 19.20
N ARG A 229 23.24 0.26 19.88
CA ARG A 229 22.30 -0.71 19.29
C ARG A 229 21.06 -0.01 18.73
N ARG A 230 20.51 0.99 19.42
CA ARG A 230 19.38 1.80 18.93
C ARG A 230 19.75 2.62 17.70
N ALA A 231 20.94 3.22 17.70
CA ALA A 231 21.44 4.00 16.57
C ALA A 231 21.61 3.12 15.31
N VAL A 232 22.26 1.97 15.43
CA VAL A 232 22.45 1.00 14.34
C VAL A 232 21.10 0.48 13.84
N LYS A 233 20.16 0.14 14.73
CA LYS A 233 18.80 -0.32 14.36
C LYS A 233 18.00 0.68 13.55
N ARG A 234 18.33 1.99 13.60
CA ARG A 234 17.70 2.99 12.73
C ARG A 234 17.97 2.76 11.24
N LEU A 235 19.02 2.04 10.89
CA LEU A 235 19.30 1.61 9.51
C LEU A 235 18.42 0.44 9.05
N ALA A 236 17.68 -0.23 9.92
CA ALA A 236 16.84 -1.38 9.58
C ALA A 236 15.84 -1.16 8.42
N PRO A 237 15.29 0.07 8.17
CA PRO A 237 14.45 0.30 6.99
C PRO A 237 15.19 0.15 5.65
N ILE A 238 16.51 0.39 5.63
CA ILE A 238 17.33 0.45 4.40
C ILE A 238 18.42 -0.64 4.33
N ALA A 239 18.77 -1.28 5.46
CA ALA A 239 19.82 -2.28 5.55
C ALA A 239 19.38 -3.49 6.40
N ASP A 240 20.01 -4.63 6.15
CA ASP A 240 19.92 -5.84 6.99
C ASP A 240 21.04 -5.82 8.02
N ILE A 241 20.68 -5.84 9.31
CA ILE A 241 21.63 -5.66 10.40
C ILE A 241 21.83 -6.97 11.13
N HIS A 242 23.11 -7.36 11.32
CA HIS A 242 23.49 -8.53 12.09
C HIS A 242 24.37 -8.10 13.27
N PHE A 243 23.93 -8.45 14.50
CA PHE A 243 24.67 -8.14 15.72
C PHE A 243 25.46 -9.36 16.18
N VAL A 244 26.75 -9.18 16.45
CA VAL A 244 27.62 -10.18 17.08
C VAL A 244 28.33 -9.53 18.28
N GLY A 245 28.44 -10.21 19.40
CA GLY A 245 29.12 -9.63 20.55
C GLY A 245 29.09 -10.57 21.77
N TYR A 246 29.72 -10.09 22.83
CA TYR A 246 29.80 -10.78 24.08
C TYR A 246 28.42 -10.99 24.70
N GLN A 247 28.22 -12.19 25.26
CA GLN A 247 27.07 -12.52 26.09
C GLN A 247 27.59 -13.23 27.34
N PRO A 248 27.10 -12.91 28.54
CA PRO A 248 27.49 -13.59 29.75
C PRO A 248 27.36 -15.12 29.61
N GLY A 249 28.41 -15.86 29.94
CA GLY A 249 28.48 -17.35 29.85
C GLY A 249 29.06 -17.89 28.53
N VAL A 250 29.40 -17.06 27.54
CA VAL A 250 30.11 -17.51 26.34
C VAL A 250 31.62 -17.50 26.57
N GLN A 251 32.29 -18.61 26.21
CA GLN A 251 33.76 -18.69 26.33
C GLN A 251 34.43 -17.73 25.31
N ALA A 252 35.57 -17.17 25.69
CA ALA A 252 36.32 -16.19 24.90
C ALA A 252 36.77 -16.74 23.53
N THR A 253 37.17 -18.00 23.48
CA THR A 253 37.56 -18.70 22.23
C THR A 253 36.40 -18.82 21.25
N ASP A 254 35.20 -19.15 21.75
CA ASP A 254 34.00 -19.28 20.95
C ASP A 254 33.58 -17.91 20.39
N LEU A 255 33.75 -16.84 21.17
CA LEU A 255 33.46 -15.49 20.74
C LEU A 255 34.38 -15.04 19.60
N LYS A 256 35.70 -15.28 19.70
CA LYS A 256 36.64 -15.00 18.60
C LYS A 256 36.23 -15.73 17.35
N THR A 257 35.94 -17.00 17.42
CA THR A 257 35.50 -17.82 16.26
C THR A 257 34.20 -17.30 15.66
N ARG A 258 33.23 -16.92 16.51
CA ARG A 258 31.93 -16.33 16.03
C ARG A 258 32.14 -15.01 15.32
N ILE A 259 33.01 -14.12 15.81
CA ILE A 259 33.31 -12.83 15.16
C ILE A 259 33.97 -13.07 13.81
N ILE A 260 34.99 -13.96 13.73
CA ILE A 260 35.68 -14.32 12.49
C ILE A 260 34.72 -14.93 11.47
N THR A 261 33.90 -15.89 11.90
CA THR A 261 32.90 -16.53 11.06
C THR A 261 31.87 -15.50 10.54
N ALA A 262 31.43 -14.56 11.39
CA ALA A 262 30.51 -13.53 10.98
C ALA A 262 31.11 -12.56 9.95
N ILE A 263 32.38 -12.11 10.14
CA ILE A 263 33.09 -11.26 9.17
C ILE A 263 33.24 -11.99 7.85
N SER A 264 33.51 -13.30 7.88
CA SER A 264 33.73 -14.17 6.71
C SER A 264 32.44 -14.73 6.11
N ASP A 265 31.25 -14.17 6.38
CA ASP A 265 29.97 -14.62 5.78
C ASP A 265 30.02 -14.55 4.24
N ASP A 266 29.62 -15.64 3.58
CA ASP A 266 29.67 -15.76 2.10
C ASP A 266 28.77 -14.76 1.39
N ARG A 267 27.70 -14.29 2.04
CA ARG A 267 26.83 -13.24 1.52
C ARG A 267 27.49 -11.87 1.52
N GLY A 268 28.65 -11.70 2.21
CA GLY A 268 29.42 -10.46 2.32
C GLY A 268 28.67 -9.36 3.10
N TRP A 269 29.38 -8.29 3.42
CA TRP A 269 28.90 -7.10 4.13
C TRP A 269 29.18 -5.85 3.30
N ASP A 270 28.41 -4.77 3.52
CA ASP A 270 28.72 -3.45 2.96
C ASP A 270 29.38 -2.55 4.02
N ILE A 271 28.95 -2.70 5.31
CA ILE A 271 29.49 -1.98 6.46
C ILE A 271 29.83 -2.95 7.57
N VAL A 272 30.98 -2.73 8.23
CA VAL A 272 31.33 -3.30 9.54
C VAL A 272 31.36 -2.17 10.55
N PHE A 273 30.66 -2.36 11.66
CA PHE A 273 30.63 -1.45 12.80
C PHE A 273 31.21 -2.17 14.02
N PHE A 274 32.11 -1.52 14.74
CA PHE A 274 32.64 -1.99 16.02
C PHE A 274 32.37 -0.93 17.11
N ALA A 275 31.83 -1.36 18.25
CA ALA A 275 31.74 -0.57 19.48
C ALA A 275 32.41 -1.31 20.62
N GLY A 276 33.27 -0.63 21.35
CA GLY A 276 34.02 -1.22 22.44
C GLY A 276 35.31 -0.48 22.75
N HIS A 277 36.09 -1.02 23.65
CA HIS A 277 37.42 -0.52 23.94
C HIS A 277 38.43 -0.92 22.88
N SER A 278 39.37 -0.03 22.56
CA SER A 278 40.52 -0.36 21.72
C SER A 278 41.80 0.32 22.21
N THR A 279 42.95 -0.28 21.89
CA THR A 279 44.27 0.24 22.17
C THR A 279 45.11 0.34 20.91
N GLU A 280 45.93 1.38 20.83
CA GLU A 280 46.87 1.54 19.72
C GLU A 280 48.06 0.61 19.88
N ALA A 281 48.58 0.13 18.75
CA ALA A 281 49.85 -0.56 18.71
C ALA A 281 51.00 0.35 19.20
N ALA A 282 51.99 -0.22 19.90
CA ALA A 282 53.23 0.48 20.19
C ALA A 282 53.99 0.86 18.91
N GLU A 283 54.81 1.88 18.94
CA GLU A 283 55.64 2.33 17.81
C GLU A 283 56.53 1.20 17.35
N GLY A 284 56.37 0.80 16.09
CA GLY A 284 57.10 -0.35 15.48
C GLY A 284 56.37 -1.71 15.53
N ASP A 285 55.18 -1.78 16.19
CA ASP A 285 54.35 -2.99 16.22
C ASP A 285 53.51 -3.12 14.97
N VAL A 286 53.62 -4.25 14.29
CA VAL A 286 52.96 -4.56 12.99
C VAL A 286 51.50 -4.99 13.21
N THR A 287 51.05 -5.18 14.44
CA THR A 287 49.70 -5.71 14.76
C THR A 287 48.55 -4.72 14.51
N GLY A 288 48.84 -3.43 14.41
CA GLY A 288 47.84 -2.39 14.10
C GLY A 288 46.94 -1.97 15.26
N GLY A 289 47.10 -2.60 16.42
CA GLY A 289 46.33 -2.36 17.65
C GLY A 289 45.34 -3.47 17.99
N ASP A 290 44.71 -3.35 19.17
CA ASP A 290 43.87 -4.37 19.75
C ASP A 290 42.45 -3.90 20.01
N LEU A 291 41.48 -4.79 19.82
CA LEU A 291 40.07 -4.58 20.13
C LEU A 291 39.68 -5.45 21.34
N SER A 292 39.09 -4.84 22.36
CA SER A 292 38.53 -5.56 23.49
C SER A 292 37.15 -6.12 23.10
N ILE A 293 37.05 -7.44 22.96
CA ILE A 293 35.85 -8.15 22.53
C ILE A 293 34.98 -8.67 23.66
N ALA A 294 35.61 -8.90 24.84
CA ALA A 294 34.97 -9.27 26.11
C ALA A 294 35.86 -8.85 27.29
N PRO A 295 35.36 -8.83 28.52
CA PRO A 295 36.19 -8.54 29.70
C PRO A 295 37.43 -9.42 29.74
N GLY A 296 38.61 -8.79 29.71
CA GLY A 296 39.90 -9.48 29.71
C GLY A 296 40.27 -10.22 28.43
N THR A 297 39.48 -10.09 27.34
CA THR A 297 39.75 -10.75 26.08
C THR A 297 39.96 -9.74 24.96
N ILE A 298 41.15 -9.79 24.37
CA ILE A 298 41.55 -8.92 23.26
C ILE A 298 41.64 -9.71 21.95
N MET A 299 41.44 -9.02 20.87
CA MET A 299 41.63 -9.50 19.49
C MET A 299 42.46 -8.47 18.72
N SER A 300 43.62 -8.88 18.21
CA SER A 300 44.46 -8.01 17.41
C SER A 300 43.83 -7.70 16.05
N ILE A 301 44.00 -6.49 15.58
CA ILE A 301 43.61 -6.14 14.19
C ILE A 301 44.37 -6.99 13.17
N GLY A 302 45.63 -7.36 13.46
CA GLY A 302 46.41 -8.31 12.69
C GLY A 302 45.71 -9.66 12.46
N ASP A 303 45.02 -10.19 13.49
CA ASP A 303 44.24 -11.42 13.40
C ASP A 303 43.02 -11.27 12.46
N LEU A 304 42.45 -10.05 12.40
CA LEU A 304 41.29 -9.75 11.58
C LEU A 304 41.61 -9.43 10.11
N VAL A 305 42.82 -8.98 9.81
CA VAL A 305 43.27 -8.56 8.46
C VAL A 305 42.96 -9.60 7.38
N PRO A 306 43.26 -10.93 7.52
CA PRO A 306 42.92 -11.92 6.49
C PRO A 306 41.40 -12.00 6.23
N HIS A 307 40.60 -11.92 7.27
CA HIS A 307 39.14 -12.02 7.21
C HIS A 307 38.51 -10.74 6.63
N LEU A 308 39.07 -9.56 6.96
CA LEU A 308 38.69 -8.29 6.38
C LEU A 308 39.01 -8.24 4.87
N LYS A 309 40.16 -8.79 4.43
CA LYS A 309 40.49 -8.94 3.01
C LYS A 309 39.46 -9.83 2.28
N GLN A 310 39.05 -10.94 2.89
CA GLN A 310 38.02 -11.81 2.34
C GLN A 310 36.64 -11.10 2.31
N ALA A 311 36.24 -10.43 3.39
CA ALA A 311 34.99 -9.68 3.44
C ALA A 311 34.95 -8.56 2.38
N ARG A 312 36.09 -7.91 2.13
CA ARG A 312 36.23 -6.92 1.08
C ARG A 312 36.02 -7.50 -0.34
N GLN A 313 36.61 -8.65 -0.62
CA GLN A 313 36.38 -9.36 -1.90
C GLN A 313 34.89 -9.68 -2.10
N ARG A 314 34.13 -9.80 -0.99
CA ARG A 314 32.69 -10.05 -0.97
C ARG A 314 31.83 -8.79 -0.87
N GLY A 315 32.44 -7.58 -0.89
CA GLY A 315 31.73 -6.31 -1.02
C GLY A 315 31.83 -5.35 0.17
N LEU A 316 32.62 -5.63 1.21
CA LEU A 316 32.85 -4.73 2.33
C LEU A 316 33.57 -3.46 1.86
N GLN A 317 32.93 -2.30 2.04
CA GLN A 317 33.46 -1.01 1.60
C GLN A 317 33.79 -0.07 2.75
N PHE A 318 33.00 -0.09 3.85
CA PHE A 318 33.11 0.90 4.91
C PHE A 318 33.17 0.25 6.28
N ALA A 319 34.11 0.72 7.12
CA ALA A 319 34.22 0.31 8.52
C ALA A 319 34.07 1.53 9.43
N ILE A 320 33.35 1.39 10.54
CA ILE A 320 33.18 2.40 11.58
C ILE A 320 33.69 1.81 12.91
N PHE A 321 34.75 2.40 13.48
CA PHE A 321 35.25 2.04 14.79
C PHE A 321 34.87 3.10 15.80
N ASN A 322 33.79 2.84 16.55
CA ASN A 322 33.34 3.67 17.66
C ASN A 322 34.07 3.26 18.95
N SER A 323 35.38 3.52 18.96
CA SER A 323 36.30 3.13 20.01
C SER A 323 37.39 4.17 20.20
N CYS A 324 38.21 4.04 21.23
CA CYS A 324 39.34 4.95 21.52
C CYS A 324 40.52 4.70 20.59
N CYS A 325 41.29 5.74 20.23
CA CYS A 325 42.59 5.62 19.59
C CYS A 325 42.63 4.79 18.30
N GLY A 326 41.93 5.26 17.26
CA GLY A 326 41.71 4.48 16.05
C GLY A 326 42.73 4.66 14.91
N LEU A 327 43.79 5.50 15.01
CA LEU A 327 44.68 5.81 13.88
C LEU A 327 45.42 4.60 13.33
N THR A 328 46.04 3.81 14.21
CA THR A 328 46.77 2.58 13.82
C THR A 328 45.83 1.52 13.28
N ILE A 329 44.61 1.41 13.88
CA ILE A 329 43.54 0.52 13.41
C ILE A 329 43.10 0.91 11.99
N ALA A 330 42.83 2.19 11.73
CA ALA A 330 42.43 2.65 10.41
C ALA A 330 43.53 2.41 9.34
N ARG A 331 44.79 2.67 9.68
CA ARG A 331 45.93 2.34 8.80
C ARG A 331 45.95 0.86 8.45
N ALA A 332 45.87 -0.04 9.41
CA ALA A 332 45.86 -1.48 9.18
C ALA A 332 44.66 -1.92 8.32
N CYS A 333 43.48 -1.34 8.53
CA CYS A 333 42.29 -1.61 7.73
C CYS A 333 42.46 -1.16 6.27
N ILE A 334 42.99 0.04 6.02
CA ILE A 334 43.27 0.51 4.64
C ILE A 334 44.36 -0.33 3.99
N ASP A 335 45.41 -0.71 4.71
CA ASP A 335 46.44 -1.63 4.21
C ASP A 335 45.88 -3.02 3.88
N ALA A 336 44.89 -3.49 4.64
CA ALA A 336 44.12 -4.69 4.34
C ALA A 336 43.24 -4.51 3.10
N GLY A 337 43.14 -3.28 2.60
CA GLY A 337 42.45 -2.92 1.39
C GLY A 337 40.99 -2.50 1.57
N LEU A 338 40.53 -2.15 2.79
CA LEU A 338 39.24 -1.50 2.97
C LEU A 338 39.24 -0.15 2.23
N SER A 339 38.06 0.17 1.66
CA SER A 339 37.92 1.41 0.91
C SER A 339 37.85 2.64 1.81
N GLN A 340 37.18 2.55 2.97
CA GLN A 340 36.92 3.67 3.86
C GLN A 340 36.82 3.23 5.33
N VAL A 341 37.28 4.07 6.23
CA VAL A 341 37.22 3.84 7.68
C VAL A 341 36.95 5.15 8.42
N ALA A 342 35.97 5.17 9.31
CA ALA A 342 35.71 6.28 10.22
C ALA A 342 36.16 5.88 11.64
N ILE A 343 36.89 6.79 12.32
CA ILE A 343 37.48 6.57 13.63
C ILE A 343 37.42 7.81 14.52
N ALA A 344 37.67 7.63 15.82
CA ALA A 344 38.10 8.72 16.70
C ALA A 344 39.63 8.72 16.79
N ARG A 345 40.24 9.93 16.59
CA ARG A 345 41.68 10.12 16.54
C ARG A 345 42.33 10.08 17.94
N GLU A 346 41.62 10.54 18.97
CA GLU A 346 41.99 10.52 20.36
C GLU A 346 40.95 9.75 21.19
N PRO A 347 41.28 9.39 22.44
CA PRO A 347 40.30 8.72 23.31
C PRO A 347 38.99 9.52 23.39
N ILE A 348 37.89 8.86 23.09
CA ILE A 348 36.57 9.50 23.03
C ILE A 348 35.71 9.09 24.22
N HIS A 349 35.01 10.06 24.81
CA HIS A 349 34.09 9.79 25.91
C HIS A 349 32.82 9.07 25.35
N ASN A 350 32.26 8.12 26.11
CA ASN A 350 31.14 7.30 25.67
C ASN A 350 29.93 8.11 25.15
N SER A 351 29.53 9.17 25.86
CA SER A 351 28.41 10.03 25.39
C SER A 351 28.71 10.73 24.07
N VAL A 352 29.96 11.17 23.84
CA VAL A 352 30.39 11.79 22.58
C VAL A 352 30.39 10.74 21.46
N ALA A 353 30.86 9.53 21.74
CA ALA A 353 30.86 8.41 20.79
C ALA A 353 29.44 8.02 20.34
N GLN A 354 28.50 7.97 21.28
CA GLN A 354 27.09 7.68 21.01
C GLN A 354 26.41 8.76 20.16
N GLU A 355 26.63 10.04 20.49
CA GLU A 355 26.10 11.16 19.71
C GLU A 355 26.72 11.18 18.31
N PHE A 356 28.04 10.97 18.19
CA PHE A 356 28.73 10.85 16.90
C PHE A 356 28.09 9.76 16.03
N LEU A 357 27.96 8.56 16.58
CA LEU A 357 27.35 7.44 15.86
C LEU A 357 25.92 7.72 15.43
N CYS A 358 25.11 8.26 16.35
CA CYS A 358 23.71 8.55 16.07
C CYS A 358 23.54 9.50 14.88
N HIS A 359 24.30 10.61 14.89
CA HIS A 359 24.25 11.62 13.82
C HIS A 359 24.90 11.10 12.52
N LEU A 360 26.01 10.35 12.61
CA LEU A 360 26.64 9.76 11.44
C LEU A 360 25.68 8.83 10.69
N LEU A 361 25.04 7.89 11.41
CA LEU A 361 24.10 6.95 10.81
C LEU A 361 22.83 7.64 10.30
N GLN A 362 22.39 8.71 10.94
CA GLN A 362 21.26 9.51 10.48
C GLN A 362 21.59 10.23 9.14
N ARG A 363 22.77 10.80 8.99
CA ARG A 363 23.24 11.43 7.76
C ARG A 363 23.41 10.43 6.62
N LEU A 364 24.03 9.29 6.91
CA LEU A 364 24.15 8.18 5.96
C LEU A 364 22.78 7.69 5.50
N ALA A 365 21.82 7.52 6.41
CA ALA A 365 20.45 7.13 6.09
C ALA A 365 19.71 8.17 5.24
N ALA A 366 20.07 9.45 5.38
CA ALA A 366 19.54 10.54 4.56
C ALA A 366 20.12 10.57 3.13
N GLY A 367 21.17 9.76 2.84
CA GLY A 367 21.77 9.62 1.51
C GLY A 367 23.09 10.38 1.32
N ASP A 368 23.66 10.96 2.40
CA ASP A 368 24.99 11.53 2.33
C ASP A 368 26.03 10.44 2.11
N ASP A 369 27.13 10.79 1.45
CA ASP A 369 28.30 9.92 1.41
C ASP A 369 29.04 9.94 2.78
N ALA A 370 29.79 8.88 3.04
CA ALA A 370 30.44 8.67 4.35
C ALA A 370 31.37 9.81 4.74
N HIS A 371 32.11 10.41 3.81
CA HIS A 371 33.01 11.53 4.10
C HIS A 371 32.22 12.81 4.44
N THR A 372 31.21 13.12 3.63
CA THR A 372 30.30 14.25 3.89
C THR A 372 29.59 14.08 5.22
N ALA A 373 29.13 12.85 5.56
CA ALA A 373 28.47 12.55 6.81
C ALA A 373 29.40 12.79 8.03
N VAL A 374 30.66 12.29 8.01
CA VAL A 374 31.63 12.53 9.08
C VAL A 374 31.94 14.01 9.23
N LYS A 375 32.16 14.74 8.14
CA LYS A 375 32.39 16.20 8.16
C LYS A 375 31.19 16.94 8.76
N ALA A 376 29.98 16.61 8.35
CA ALA A 376 28.76 17.25 8.87
C ALA A 376 28.57 17.03 10.37
N VAL A 377 28.92 15.83 10.89
CA VAL A 377 28.87 15.57 12.34
C VAL A 377 29.93 16.34 13.08
N SER A 378 31.16 16.50 12.57
CA SER A 378 32.19 17.36 13.16
C SER A 378 31.75 18.83 13.21
N GLN A 379 31.14 19.33 12.14
CA GLN A 379 30.56 20.68 12.11
C GLN A 379 29.41 20.85 13.12
N TRP A 380 28.53 19.87 13.23
CA TRP A 380 27.45 19.88 14.22
C TRP A 380 28.00 19.94 15.66
N PHE A 381 29.05 19.17 16.00
CA PHE A 381 29.71 19.28 17.29
C PHE A 381 30.29 20.69 17.50
N LYS A 382 30.93 21.28 16.48
CA LYS A 382 31.51 22.63 16.55
C LYS A 382 30.45 23.69 16.78
N LEU A 383 29.31 23.65 16.12
CA LEU A 383 28.30 24.70 16.12
C LEU A 383 27.27 24.54 17.26
N GLU A 384 26.80 23.31 17.51
CA GLU A 384 25.68 23.10 18.44
C GLU A 384 26.09 22.52 19.79
N LYS A 385 27.23 21.83 19.87
CA LYS A 385 27.63 21.06 21.06
C LYS A 385 28.93 21.52 21.70
N THR A 386 29.53 22.63 21.29
CA THR A 386 30.80 23.10 21.81
C THR A 386 30.77 23.29 23.35
N PHE A 387 29.68 23.79 23.91
CA PHE A 387 29.54 23.92 25.36
C PHE A 387 29.26 22.63 26.10
N THR A 388 28.58 21.67 25.44
CA THR A 388 28.24 20.38 26.03
C THR A 388 29.41 19.40 25.92
N TYR A 389 30.05 19.37 24.76
CA TYR A 389 31.15 18.48 24.40
C TYR A 389 32.35 19.30 23.86
N PRO A 390 33.06 20.04 24.69
CA PRO A 390 34.19 20.86 24.25
C PRO A 390 35.24 20.04 23.52
N SER A 391 35.79 20.53 22.42
CA SER A 391 36.80 19.87 21.56
C SER A 391 36.36 18.59 20.86
N ALA A 392 35.11 18.11 21.03
CA ALA A 392 34.63 16.87 20.42
C ALA A 392 34.67 16.93 18.88
N HIS A 393 34.51 18.10 18.26
CA HIS A 393 34.57 18.33 16.83
C HIS A 393 35.95 18.02 16.20
N LEU A 394 36.99 17.97 16.99
CA LEU A 394 38.36 17.65 16.54
C LEU A 394 38.69 16.17 16.56
N LEU A 395 37.81 15.31 17.09
CA LEU A 395 38.07 13.88 17.24
C LEU A 395 37.81 13.01 16.01
N PRO A 396 36.71 13.22 15.27
CA PRO A 396 36.39 12.36 14.11
C PRO A 396 37.43 12.52 13.02
N SER A 397 37.92 11.38 12.51
CA SER A 397 38.84 11.31 11.39
C SER A 397 38.36 10.29 10.40
N PHE A 398 38.57 10.57 9.11
CA PHE A 398 38.13 9.74 8.01
C PHE A 398 39.31 9.26 7.17
N PHE A 399 39.44 7.95 7.03
CA PHE A 399 40.42 7.32 6.19
C PHE A 399 39.76 6.82 4.91
N ARG A 400 40.41 7.06 3.78
CA ARG A 400 39.94 6.59 2.46
C ARG A 400 41.10 6.19 1.58
N HIS A 401 40.98 5.02 0.96
CA HIS A 401 41.87 4.62 -0.10
C HIS A 401 41.81 5.64 -1.24
N PRO A 402 42.93 6.16 -1.78
CA PRO A 402 42.94 7.26 -2.76
C PRO A 402 42.13 7.01 -4.03
N ASN A 403 42.00 5.74 -4.42
CA ASN A 403 41.25 5.33 -5.61
C ASN A 403 39.80 4.82 -5.29
N ALA A 404 39.33 4.95 -4.02
CA ALA A 404 37.99 4.54 -3.66
C ALA A 404 36.99 5.68 -3.86
N GLU A 405 35.84 5.37 -4.44
CA GLU A 405 34.71 6.28 -4.47
C GLU A 405 34.09 6.43 -3.06
N PRO A 406 33.52 7.59 -2.73
CA PRO A 406 32.82 7.78 -1.46
C PRO A 406 31.64 6.82 -1.31
N PHE A 407 31.58 6.09 -0.20
CA PHE A 407 30.50 5.17 0.12
C PHE A 407 29.19 5.92 0.34
N ARG A 408 28.10 5.44 -0.28
CA ARG A 408 26.75 5.96 -0.08
C ARG A 408 25.76 4.82 0.13
N PHE A 409 24.74 5.05 0.96
CA PHE A 409 23.57 4.20 0.93
C PHE A 409 22.79 4.45 -0.36
N GLU A 410 22.68 3.44 -1.22
CA GLU A 410 21.80 3.53 -2.38
C GLU A 410 20.35 3.61 -1.92
N THR A 411 19.74 4.78 -2.04
CA THR A 411 18.29 4.92 -1.83
C THR A 411 17.55 4.20 -2.94
N LEU A 412 16.71 3.24 -2.57
CA LEU A 412 15.89 2.51 -3.53
C LEU A 412 15.03 3.49 -4.32
N SER A 413 15.17 3.49 -5.66
CA SER A 413 14.29 4.26 -6.55
C SER A 413 12.82 3.85 -6.34
N VAL A 414 11.87 4.74 -6.69
CA VAL A 414 10.43 4.44 -6.64
C VAL A 414 10.10 3.16 -7.40
N LYS A 415 10.76 2.94 -8.54
CA LYS A 415 10.64 1.72 -9.36
C LYS A 415 11.05 0.47 -8.57
N GLN A 416 12.15 0.51 -7.82
CA GLN A 416 12.61 -0.62 -7.00
C GLN A 416 11.72 -0.86 -5.78
N ARG A 417 11.10 0.19 -5.22
CA ARG A 417 10.08 0.06 -4.16
C ARG A 417 8.82 -0.63 -4.68
N LEU A 418 8.37 -0.30 -5.89
CA LEU A 418 7.25 -0.95 -6.57
C LEU A 418 7.56 -2.42 -6.90
N ILE A 419 8.77 -2.72 -7.40
CA ILE A 419 9.17 -4.11 -7.68
C ILE A 419 9.17 -4.97 -6.40
N ARG A 420 9.48 -4.42 -5.23
CA ARG A 420 9.41 -5.14 -3.95
C ARG A 420 7.99 -5.46 -3.49
N LEU A 421 6.98 -4.74 -3.99
CA LEU A 421 5.57 -5.06 -3.76
C LEU A 421 5.08 -6.22 -4.62
N LEU A 422 5.81 -6.59 -5.67
CA LEU A 422 5.47 -7.76 -6.47
C LEU A 422 5.61 -9.04 -5.64
N PRO A 423 4.66 -9.97 -5.79
CA PRO A 423 4.70 -11.26 -5.11
C PRO A 423 5.92 -12.08 -5.57
N ASP A 424 6.50 -12.87 -4.68
CA ASP A 424 7.50 -13.87 -5.06
C ASP A 424 6.86 -15.01 -5.88
N ARG A 425 7.67 -15.90 -6.49
CA ARG A 425 7.16 -16.95 -7.37
C ARG A 425 6.06 -17.79 -6.72
N THR A 426 6.19 -18.12 -5.45
CA THR A 426 5.19 -18.95 -4.74
C THR A 426 3.95 -18.15 -4.36
N GLN A 427 4.11 -16.87 -4.05
CA GLN A 427 3.01 -15.94 -3.83
C GLN A 427 2.29 -15.64 -5.15
N ALA A 428 3.04 -15.45 -6.25
CA ALA A 428 2.49 -15.23 -7.59
C ALA A 428 1.64 -16.43 -8.05
N MET A 429 2.11 -17.67 -7.85
CA MET A 429 1.33 -18.88 -8.15
C MET A 429 0.05 -18.95 -7.31
N ALA A 430 0.11 -18.61 -6.02
CA ALA A 430 -1.09 -18.58 -5.18
C ALA A 430 -2.10 -17.53 -5.63
N VAL A 431 -1.65 -16.33 -5.96
CA VAL A 431 -2.52 -15.25 -6.47
C VAL A 431 -3.10 -15.62 -7.84
N ALA A 432 -2.30 -16.20 -8.75
CA ALA A 432 -2.76 -16.67 -10.04
C ALA A 432 -3.80 -17.79 -9.88
N GLY A 433 -3.59 -18.74 -8.97
CA GLY A 433 -4.56 -19.76 -8.63
C GLY A 433 -5.88 -19.20 -8.11
N MET A 434 -5.82 -18.19 -7.21
CA MET A 434 -7.02 -17.51 -6.72
C MET A 434 -7.73 -16.71 -7.82
N ALA A 435 -7.00 -16.09 -8.74
CA ALA A 435 -7.57 -15.39 -9.89
C ALA A 435 -8.26 -16.36 -10.86
N LEU A 436 -7.68 -17.54 -11.10
CA LEU A 436 -8.30 -18.58 -11.90
C LEU A 436 -9.59 -19.10 -11.24
N VAL A 437 -9.57 -19.35 -9.93
CA VAL A 437 -10.77 -19.76 -9.17
C VAL A 437 -11.85 -18.68 -9.25
N ALA A 438 -11.47 -17.39 -9.18
CA ALA A 438 -12.39 -16.27 -9.31
C ALA A 438 -13.04 -16.13 -10.69
N LEU A 439 -12.49 -16.76 -11.72
CA LEU A 439 -13.04 -16.75 -13.09
C LEU A 439 -13.92 -17.96 -13.39
N LEU A 440 -14.02 -18.95 -12.49
CA LEU A 440 -14.86 -20.14 -12.70
C LEU A 440 -16.34 -19.78 -12.46
N PRO A 441 -17.26 -19.96 -13.44
CA PRO A 441 -18.68 -19.60 -13.29
C PRO A 441 -19.35 -20.27 -12.07
N ALA A 442 -19.14 -21.56 -11.86
CA ALA A 442 -19.71 -22.27 -10.72
C ALA A 442 -19.27 -21.72 -9.36
N VAL A 443 -18.03 -21.19 -9.25
CA VAL A 443 -17.55 -20.53 -8.04
C VAL A 443 -18.20 -19.16 -7.87
N GLN A 444 -18.33 -18.41 -8.96
CA GLN A 444 -18.99 -17.10 -8.95
C GLN A 444 -20.45 -17.22 -8.52
N ASP A 445 -21.20 -18.15 -9.10
CA ASP A 445 -22.60 -18.41 -8.75
C ASP A 445 -22.74 -18.82 -7.28
N GLY A 446 -21.90 -19.73 -6.81
CA GLY A 446 -21.90 -20.14 -5.40
C GLY A 446 -21.55 -19.00 -4.44
N LEU A 447 -20.58 -18.15 -4.80
CA LEU A 447 -20.24 -16.97 -4.00
C LEU A 447 -21.34 -15.90 -4.03
N LEU A 448 -21.99 -15.70 -5.17
CA LEU A 448 -23.12 -14.79 -5.32
C LEU A 448 -24.31 -15.23 -4.46
N GLN A 449 -24.71 -16.51 -4.52
CA GLN A 449 -25.80 -17.06 -3.72
C GLN A 449 -25.52 -16.94 -2.21
N ASN A 450 -24.30 -17.34 -1.78
CA ASN A 450 -23.94 -17.19 -0.36
C ASN A 450 -23.93 -15.72 0.09
N ARG A 451 -23.53 -14.81 -0.81
CA ARG A 451 -23.48 -13.38 -0.50
C ARG A 451 -24.87 -12.77 -0.35
N THR A 452 -25.80 -13.06 -1.27
CA THR A 452 -27.18 -12.61 -1.21
C THR A 452 -27.92 -13.24 -0.01
N PHE A 453 -27.62 -14.48 0.34
CA PHE A 453 -28.12 -15.15 1.53
C PHE A 453 -27.67 -14.42 2.83
N MET A 454 -26.37 -14.16 2.98
CA MET A 454 -25.86 -13.39 4.13
C MET A 454 -26.45 -11.98 4.18
N GLN A 455 -26.74 -11.40 3.02
CA GLN A 455 -27.35 -10.08 2.92
C GLN A 455 -28.82 -10.11 3.39
N ALA A 456 -29.57 -11.18 3.08
CA ALA A 456 -30.92 -11.37 3.56
C ALA A 456 -30.96 -11.45 5.09
N ILE A 457 -30.09 -12.26 5.69
CA ILE A 457 -29.94 -12.34 7.16
C ILE A 457 -29.58 -10.97 7.74
N TYR A 458 -28.63 -10.25 7.11
CA TYR A 458 -28.21 -8.94 7.60
C TYR A 458 -29.35 -7.92 7.57
N ARG A 459 -30.16 -7.88 6.49
CA ARG A 459 -31.34 -7.03 6.40
C ARG A 459 -32.38 -7.36 7.48
N ASP A 460 -32.66 -8.65 7.70
CA ASP A 460 -33.61 -9.11 8.71
C ASP A 460 -33.18 -8.71 10.14
N VAL A 461 -31.95 -9.04 10.50
CA VAL A 461 -31.41 -8.76 11.84
C VAL A 461 -31.28 -7.25 12.12
N THR A 462 -30.97 -6.44 11.10
CA THR A 462 -30.81 -4.98 11.26
C THR A 462 -32.10 -4.20 10.99
N GLY A 463 -33.19 -4.85 10.56
CA GLY A 463 -34.44 -4.21 10.19
C GLY A 463 -34.34 -3.29 8.96
N GLN A 464 -33.32 -3.46 8.09
CA GLN A 464 -33.10 -2.59 6.93
C GLN A 464 -33.82 -3.12 5.68
N LEU A 465 -35.13 -3.34 5.82
CA LEU A 465 -36.01 -3.68 4.71
C LEU A 465 -36.63 -2.41 4.08
N PRO A 466 -36.92 -2.40 2.76
CA PRO A 466 -37.70 -1.33 2.16
C PRO A 466 -39.05 -1.12 2.85
N ALA A 467 -39.60 0.07 2.71
CA ALA A 467 -40.93 0.38 3.25
C ALA A 467 -42.00 -0.61 2.73
N ALA A 468 -43.04 -0.85 3.55
CA ALA A 468 -44.14 -1.73 3.19
C ALA A 468 -45.07 -1.01 2.18
N GLU A 469 -44.63 -0.93 0.93
CA GLU A 469 -45.48 -0.43 -0.17
C GLU A 469 -46.05 -1.62 -0.95
N PRO A 470 -47.23 -1.49 -1.58
CA PRO A 470 -47.72 -2.52 -2.48
C PRO A 470 -46.69 -2.81 -3.60
N PRO A 471 -46.37 -4.07 -3.87
CA PRO A 471 -45.45 -4.44 -4.94
C PRO A 471 -45.96 -3.92 -6.29
N PRO A 472 -45.05 -3.49 -7.17
CA PRO A 472 -45.45 -2.96 -8.49
C PRO A 472 -45.93 -4.04 -9.46
N VAL A 473 -45.71 -5.32 -9.17
CA VAL A 473 -46.02 -6.45 -10.05
C VAL A 473 -47.03 -7.38 -9.39
N VAL A 474 -48.12 -7.64 -10.04
CA VAL A 474 -49.08 -8.73 -9.77
C VAL A 474 -48.69 -9.89 -10.72
N LEU A 475 -48.13 -10.96 -10.13
CA LEU A 475 -47.71 -12.11 -10.89
C LEU A 475 -48.86 -13.11 -10.97
N VAL A 476 -49.53 -13.13 -12.12
CA VAL A 476 -50.67 -14.05 -12.44
C VAL A 476 -50.09 -15.37 -12.92
N GLN A 477 -50.00 -16.36 -12.02
CA GLN A 477 -49.39 -17.63 -12.29
C GLN A 477 -50.42 -18.65 -12.77
N ILE A 478 -50.14 -19.24 -13.94
CA ILE A 478 -50.89 -20.41 -14.42
C ILE A 478 -50.14 -21.64 -13.86
N GLU A 479 -50.57 -22.08 -12.67
CA GLU A 479 -50.02 -23.23 -11.96
C GLU A 479 -50.89 -24.48 -12.19
N ARG A 480 -50.47 -25.64 -11.63
CA ARG A 480 -51.17 -26.93 -11.83
C ARG A 480 -52.64 -26.89 -11.46
N GLU A 481 -53.02 -26.15 -10.43
CA GLU A 481 -54.44 -26.02 -9.99
C GLU A 481 -55.23 -25.24 -11.08
N SER A 482 -54.67 -24.16 -11.61
CA SER A 482 -55.32 -23.41 -12.70
C SER A 482 -55.53 -24.25 -13.94
N ILE A 483 -54.54 -25.08 -14.32
CA ILE A 483 -54.62 -26.05 -15.43
C ILE A 483 -55.69 -27.11 -15.19
N ALA A 484 -55.71 -27.70 -13.99
CA ALA A 484 -56.69 -28.72 -13.63
C ALA A 484 -58.13 -28.17 -13.57
N ARG A 485 -58.34 -26.99 -13.00
CA ARG A 485 -59.65 -26.32 -12.94
C ARG A 485 -60.16 -25.89 -14.32
N ALA A 486 -59.25 -25.55 -15.22
CA ALA A 486 -59.57 -25.25 -16.63
C ALA A 486 -59.85 -26.47 -17.46
N GLY A 487 -59.62 -27.68 -16.94
CA GLY A 487 -59.77 -28.95 -17.66
C GLY A 487 -58.78 -29.11 -18.84
N MET A 488 -57.66 -28.50 -18.81
CA MET A 488 -56.68 -28.63 -19.86
C MET A 488 -55.89 -29.93 -19.74
N ALA A 489 -56.02 -30.76 -20.78
CA ALA A 489 -55.33 -32.05 -20.86
C ALA A 489 -53.83 -31.92 -21.20
N ASN A 490 -53.46 -30.87 -21.94
CA ASN A 490 -52.10 -30.53 -22.30
C ASN A 490 -51.94 -29.00 -22.28
N PRO A 491 -51.12 -28.44 -21.38
CA PRO A 491 -50.90 -27.02 -21.32
C PRO A 491 -49.84 -26.50 -22.32
N TYR A 492 -49.35 -27.31 -23.23
CA TYR A 492 -48.37 -26.95 -24.24
C TYR A 492 -48.83 -27.33 -25.67
N PRO A 493 -49.06 -26.32 -26.57
CA PRO A 493 -49.01 -24.87 -26.34
C PRO A 493 -50.20 -24.41 -25.46
N MET A 494 -49.97 -23.35 -24.66
CA MET A 494 -51.00 -22.80 -23.75
C MET A 494 -52.26 -22.40 -24.53
N ASP A 495 -53.46 -22.75 -24.05
CA ASP A 495 -54.74 -22.45 -24.65
C ASP A 495 -55.00 -20.95 -24.82
N ARG A 496 -55.17 -20.48 -26.04
CA ARG A 496 -55.39 -19.09 -26.41
C ARG A 496 -56.71 -18.55 -25.84
N GLN A 497 -57.76 -19.39 -25.75
CA GLN A 497 -59.01 -19.00 -25.16
C GLN A 497 -58.87 -18.73 -23.65
N TYR A 498 -58.03 -19.50 -22.96
CA TYR A 498 -57.75 -19.28 -21.54
C TYR A 498 -57.02 -17.98 -21.35
N LEU A 499 -55.98 -17.72 -22.15
CA LEU A 499 -55.22 -16.47 -22.14
C LEU A 499 -56.10 -15.24 -22.46
N ALA A 500 -57.02 -15.38 -23.45
CA ALA A 500 -57.98 -14.31 -23.79
C ALA A 500 -58.83 -13.91 -22.59
N ARG A 501 -59.42 -14.88 -21.89
CA ARG A 501 -60.22 -14.62 -20.68
C ARG A 501 -59.41 -13.95 -19.55
N LEU A 502 -58.14 -14.27 -19.42
CA LEU A 502 -57.26 -13.60 -18.45
C LEU A 502 -57.01 -12.15 -18.85
N VAL A 503 -56.69 -11.89 -20.11
CA VAL A 503 -56.53 -10.54 -20.66
C VAL A 503 -57.78 -9.69 -20.47
N ASP A 504 -58.95 -10.20 -20.81
CA ASP A 504 -60.25 -9.54 -20.61
C ASP A 504 -60.47 -9.16 -19.13
N ARG A 505 -60.21 -10.10 -18.21
CA ARG A 505 -60.41 -9.83 -16.76
C ARG A 505 -59.42 -8.80 -16.20
N LEU A 506 -58.17 -8.84 -16.63
CA LEU A 506 -57.14 -7.93 -16.18
C LEU A 506 -57.29 -6.52 -16.79
N SER A 507 -57.71 -6.44 -18.06
CA SER A 507 -58.04 -5.18 -18.71
C SER A 507 -59.24 -4.49 -18.03
N ALA A 508 -60.32 -5.29 -17.80
CA ALA A 508 -61.51 -4.81 -17.08
C ALA A 508 -61.19 -4.34 -15.61
N ALA A 509 -60.12 -4.87 -14.98
CA ALA A 509 -59.57 -4.38 -13.74
C ALA A 509 -58.69 -3.13 -13.87
N SER A 510 -58.51 -2.59 -15.06
CA SER A 510 -57.74 -1.36 -15.35
C SER A 510 -56.23 -1.44 -15.10
N PHE A 511 -55.61 -2.57 -15.35
CA PHE A 511 -54.15 -2.64 -15.38
C PHE A 511 -53.57 -1.85 -16.56
N PRO A 512 -52.69 -0.89 -16.33
CA PRO A 512 -52.15 -0.04 -17.42
C PRO A 512 -51.17 -0.80 -18.32
N THR A 513 -50.55 -1.88 -17.81
CA THR A 513 -49.61 -2.73 -18.55
C THR A 513 -49.84 -4.20 -18.20
N ILE A 514 -49.99 -5.01 -19.25
CA ILE A 514 -50.10 -6.49 -19.15
C ILE A 514 -48.90 -7.08 -19.89
N GLY A 515 -48.03 -7.78 -19.16
CA GLY A 515 -46.98 -8.62 -19.75
C GLY A 515 -47.42 -10.05 -19.87
N LEU A 516 -47.17 -10.67 -21.02
CA LEU A 516 -47.50 -12.08 -21.27
C LEU A 516 -46.21 -12.85 -21.54
N ASP A 517 -45.77 -13.63 -20.55
CA ASP A 517 -44.57 -14.46 -20.59
C ASP A 517 -44.89 -15.88 -21.12
N TYR A 518 -45.49 -15.89 -22.31
CA TYR A 518 -45.75 -17.11 -23.10
C TYR A 518 -45.37 -16.89 -24.54
N LEU A 519 -44.64 -17.81 -25.11
CA LEU A 519 -44.35 -17.82 -26.55
C LEU A 519 -45.61 -18.21 -27.33
N LEU A 520 -46.04 -17.36 -28.21
CA LEU A 520 -47.21 -17.59 -29.11
C LEU A 520 -46.75 -18.00 -30.53
N ASP A 521 -45.77 -18.91 -30.61
CA ASP A 521 -45.06 -19.33 -31.81
C ASP A 521 -45.81 -20.43 -32.56
N ARG A 522 -46.79 -21.11 -31.94
CA ARG A 522 -47.56 -22.20 -32.51
C ARG A 522 -49.00 -21.77 -32.78
N PRO A 523 -49.48 -21.81 -34.00
CA PRO A 523 -50.83 -21.37 -34.34
C PRO A 523 -51.89 -22.29 -33.76
N GLN A 524 -52.99 -21.69 -33.28
CA GLN A 524 -54.21 -22.34 -32.85
C GLN A 524 -55.39 -21.76 -33.65
N VAL A 525 -55.66 -22.31 -34.80
CA VAL A 525 -56.55 -21.74 -35.86
C VAL A 525 -57.88 -21.27 -35.30
N ASP A 526 -58.49 -22.02 -34.38
CA ASP A 526 -59.81 -21.68 -33.77
C ASP A 526 -59.73 -20.67 -32.66
N ASN A 527 -58.62 -20.60 -31.89
CA ASN A 527 -58.48 -19.82 -30.67
C ASN A 527 -57.62 -18.56 -30.87
N ASP A 528 -56.76 -18.51 -31.90
CA ASP A 528 -55.93 -17.32 -32.16
C ASP A 528 -56.78 -16.06 -32.44
N PRO A 529 -57.89 -16.13 -33.20
CA PRO A 529 -58.76 -14.96 -33.41
C PRO A 529 -59.44 -14.46 -32.11
N LEU A 530 -59.76 -15.37 -31.17
CA LEU A 530 -60.34 -15.00 -29.88
C LEU A 530 -59.35 -14.22 -29.03
N PHE A 531 -58.11 -14.71 -29.00
CA PHE A 531 -57.03 -14.04 -28.29
C PHE A 531 -56.67 -12.70 -28.92
N ALA A 532 -56.56 -12.65 -30.25
CA ALA A 532 -56.27 -11.40 -30.93
C ALA A 532 -57.36 -10.35 -30.69
N ALA A 533 -58.66 -10.75 -30.67
CA ALA A 533 -59.75 -9.85 -30.32
C ALA A 533 -59.68 -9.31 -28.88
N ALA A 534 -59.36 -10.20 -27.88
CA ALA A 534 -59.23 -9.79 -26.49
C ALA A 534 -58.06 -8.75 -26.30
N VAL A 535 -56.93 -9.02 -26.94
CA VAL A 535 -55.76 -8.12 -26.91
C VAL A 535 -56.10 -6.78 -27.58
N GLN A 536 -56.79 -6.83 -28.76
CA GLN A 536 -57.22 -5.62 -29.47
C GLN A 536 -58.23 -4.77 -28.66
N GLU A 537 -59.15 -5.43 -27.96
CA GLU A 537 -60.15 -4.78 -27.11
C GLU A 537 -59.50 -4.11 -25.88
N ALA A 538 -58.54 -4.78 -25.21
CA ALA A 538 -57.77 -4.22 -24.11
C ALA A 538 -56.99 -2.97 -24.53
N VAL A 539 -56.40 -2.99 -25.70
CA VAL A 539 -55.64 -1.83 -26.23
C VAL A 539 -56.58 -0.71 -26.66
N ARG A 540 -57.74 -1.01 -27.35
CA ARG A 540 -58.65 -0.01 -27.89
C ARG A 540 -59.44 0.71 -26.79
N ASN A 541 -60.02 -0.06 -25.86
CA ASN A 541 -60.95 0.46 -24.88
C ASN A 541 -60.27 1.04 -23.66
N ASP A 542 -59.21 0.38 -23.14
CA ASP A 542 -58.59 0.71 -21.91
C ASP A 542 -57.20 1.37 -22.07
N GLY A 543 -56.68 1.44 -23.33
CA GLY A 543 -55.31 1.93 -23.60
C GLY A 543 -54.21 1.09 -22.92
N THR A 544 -54.49 -0.17 -22.70
CA THR A 544 -53.56 -1.08 -21.96
C THR A 544 -52.33 -1.39 -22.84
N TRP A 545 -51.15 -1.25 -22.28
CA TRP A 545 -49.91 -1.64 -22.93
C TRP A 545 -49.73 -3.16 -22.88
N MET A 546 -49.81 -3.80 -24.05
CA MET A 546 -49.61 -5.26 -24.17
C MET A 546 -48.18 -5.54 -24.57
N VAL A 547 -47.45 -6.27 -23.69
CA VAL A 547 -46.06 -6.70 -23.94
C VAL A 547 -46.00 -8.21 -24.03
N LEU A 548 -45.55 -8.74 -25.17
CA LEU A 548 -45.54 -10.16 -25.48
C LEU A 548 -44.11 -10.73 -25.51
N ALA A 549 -43.97 -11.93 -25.03
CA ALA A 549 -42.68 -12.67 -25.04
C ALA A 549 -42.22 -12.96 -26.47
N SER A 550 -40.94 -12.78 -26.72
CA SER A 550 -40.23 -13.18 -27.95
C SER A 550 -38.85 -13.75 -27.63
N ILE A 551 -38.22 -14.42 -28.59
CA ILE A 551 -36.81 -14.87 -28.50
C ILE A 551 -36.06 -14.30 -29.70
N SER A 552 -35.01 -13.51 -29.42
CA SER A 552 -34.25 -12.82 -30.47
C SER A 552 -33.38 -13.71 -31.35
N GLU A 553 -33.00 -14.90 -30.87
CA GLU A 553 -32.11 -15.83 -31.61
C GLU A 553 -32.84 -16.69 -32.60
N SER A 554 -34.18 -16.72 -32.60
CA SER A 554 -34.97 -17.53 -33.51
C SER A 554 -36.17 -16.75 -34.04
N TYR A 555 -36.18 -16.38 -35.31
CA TYR A 555 -37.32 -15.75 -35.98
C TYR A 555 -38.62 -16.57 -35.94
N ALA A 556 -38.47 -17.90 -35.66
CA ALA A 556 -39.61 -18.80 -35.53
C ALA A 556 -40.33 -18.70 -34.17
N ALA A 557 -39.74 -18.04 -33.20
CA ALA A 557 -40.29 -17.94 -31.84
C ALA A 557 -40.88 -16.54 -31.53
N ALA A 558 -41.27 -15.79 -32.51
CA ALA A 558 -42.03 -14.55 -32.36
C ALA A 558 -43.53 -14.78 -32.55
N PRO A 559 -44.43 -14.08 -31.83
CA PRO A 559 -45.86 -14.15 -32.05
C PRO A 559 -46.20 -13.81 -33.50
N ALA A 560 -47.20 -14.56 -34.08
CA ALA A 560 -47.67 -14.25 -35.41
C ALA A 560 -48.22 -12.80 -35.49
N THR A 561 -47.90 -12.09 -36.56
CA THR A 561 -48.35 -10.70 -36.75
C THR A 561 -49.88 -10.55 -36.79
N GLU A 562 -50.57 -11.64 -37.15
CA GLU A 562 -52.04 -11.69 -37.17
C GLU A 562 -52.63 -11.67 -35.74
N ILE A 563 -51.91 -12.23 -34.75
CA ILE A 563 -52.32 -12.28 -33.34
C ILE A 563 -51.92 -11.02 -32.59
N ALA A 564 -50.73 -10.49 -32.89
CA ALA A 564 -50.14 -9.39 -32.20
C ALA A 564 -49.38 -8.46 -33.14
N PRO A 565 -50.08 -7.58 -33.84
CA PRO A 565 -49.49 -6.59 -34.74
C PRO A 565 -48.52 -5.66 -34.02
N LEU A 566 -47.40 -5.34 -34.68
CA LEU A 566 -46.32 -4.48 -34.12
C LEU A 566 -46.74 -2.99 -34.06
N GLU A 567 -47.82 -2.61 -34.70
CA GLU A 567 -48.37 -1.29 -34.72
C GLU A 567 -48.92 -0.87 -33.35
N TRP A 568 -49.43 -1.82 -32.58
CA TRP A 568 -50.09 -1.51 -31.30
C TRP A 568 -49.80 -2.53 -30.17
N THR A 569 -48.85 -3.49 -30.37
CA THR A 569 -48.32 -4.36 -29.33
C THR A 569 -46.82 -4.20 -29.23
N LEU A 570 -46.27 -4.54 -28.05
CA LEU A 570 -44.86 -4.53 -27.79
C LEU A 570 -44.33 -5.95 -27.69
N ARG A 571 -43.05 -6.16 -28.03
CA ARG A 571 -42.35 -7.40 -27.88
C ARG A 571 -41.07 -7.25 -27.07
N GLY A 572 -40.75 -8.25 -26.27
CA GLY A 572 -39.51 -8.29 -25.51
C GLY A 572 -38.87 -9.67 -25.43
N ASP A 573 -37.55 -9.69 -25.46
CA ASP A 573 -36.75 -10.90 -25.39
C ASP A 573 -36.77 -11.49 -23.96
N ILE A 574 -37.34 -12.67 -23.80
CA ILE A 574 -37.46 -13.35 -22.51
C ILE A 574 -36.17 -14.06 -22.08
N TYR A 575 -35.18 -14.22 -22.98
CA TYR A 575 -33.91 -14.83 -22.59
C TYR A 575 -33.20 -13.97 -21.55
N SER A 576 -33.11 -14.50 -20.35
CA SER A 576 -32.50 -13.80 -19.22
C SER A 576 -31.57 -14.74 -18.43
N TYR A 577 -30.62 -14.15 -17.73
CA TYR A 577 -29.84 -14.89 -16.75
C TYR A 577 -30.58 -14.85 -15.39
N PRO A 578 -30.87 -15.98 -14.73
CA PRO A 578 -31.73 -16.02 -13.54
C PRO A 578 -31.19 -15.18 -12.36
N ASN A 579 -29.88 -14.94 -12.33
CA ASN A 579 -29.23 -14.20 -11.25
C ASN A 579 -28.89 -12.73 -11.60
N TYR A 580 -29.16 -12.28 -12.85
CA TYR A 580 -28.76 -10.96 -13.33
C TYR A 580 -29.89 -10.23 -14.02
N VAL A 581 -29.98 -8.91 -13.82
CA VAL A 581 -30.91 -8.04 -14.53
C VAL A 581 -30.36 -7.76 -15.92
N LYS A 582 -31.05 -8.22 -16.95
CA LYS A 582 -30.66 -7.95 -18.33
C LYS A 582 -31.02 -6.51 -18.70
N LEU A 583 -30.01 -5.73 -19.10
CA LEU A 583 -30.17 -4.35 -19.57
C LEU A 583 -30.08 -4.29 -21.09
N PRO A 584 -30.76 -3.33 -21.76
CA PRO A 584 -30.64 -3.15 -23.19
C PRO A 584 -29.22 -2.76 -23.60
N TRP A 585 -28.82 -3.16 -24.79
CA TRP A 585 -27.63 -2.64 -25.44
C TRP A 585 -27.85 -1.19 -25.86
N GLN A 586 -26.82 -0.35 -25.80
CA GLN A 586 -26.92 1.05 -26.15
C GLN A 586 -27.45 1.24 -27.59
N GLY A 587 -28.61 1.88 -27.74
CA GLY A 587 -29.21 2.18 -29.03
C GLY A 587 -30.03 1.05 -29.68
N THR A 588 -30.34 -0.07 -28.99
CA THR A 588 -30.94 -1.26 -29.62
C THR A 588 -32.37 -1.60 -29.19
N CYS A 589 -33.07 -0.78 -28.40
CA CYS A 589 -34.45 -1.10 -27.97
C CYS A 589 -35.55 -0.79 -28.99
N TYR A 590 -35.20 -0.58 -30.23
CA TYR A 590 -36.17 -0.33 -31.32
C TYR A 590 -36.74 -1.59 -31.94
N ASP A 591 -36.25 -2.76 -31.56
CA ASP A 591 -36.61 -4.07 -32.10
C ASP A 591 -36.91 -5.10 -31.00
N GLN A 592 -37.14 -6.35 -31.43
CA GLN A 592 -37.49 -7.49 -30.57
C GLN A 592 -36.34 -7.97 -29.66
N THR A 593 -35.14 -7.40 -29.78
CA THR A 593 -33.98 -7.77 -28.99
C THR A 593 -33.97 -7.10 -27.62
N CYS A 594 -34.88 -6.14 -27.39
CA CYS A 594 -35.02 -5.46 -26.11
C CYS A 594 -35.46 -6.43 -25.00
N PRO A 595 -34.86 -6.42 -23.80
CA PRO A 595 -35.27 -7.33 -22.73
C PRO A 595 -36.73 -7.15 -22.32
N PHE A 596 -37.47 -8.25 -22.18
CA PHE A 596 -38.89 -8.25 -21.84
C PHE A 596 -39.20 -7.45 -20.57
N ALA A 597 -38.48 -7.72 -19.48
CA ALA A 597 -38.66 -6.99 -18.22
C ALA A 597 -38.44 -5.47 -18.37
N TYR A 598 -37.53 -5.05 -19.25
CA TYR A 598 -37.25 -3.63 -19.52
C TYR A 598 -38.39 -3.00 -20.32
N VAL A 599 -38.91 -3.66 -21.34
CA VAL A 599 -40.05 -3.16 -22.13
C VAL A 599 -41.30 -3.01 -21.27
N VAL A 600 -41.60 -3.99 -20.40
CA VAL A 600 -42.69 -3.93 -19.42
C VAL A 600 -42.51 -2.78 -18.44
N ALA A 601 -41.31 -2.59 -17.89
CA ALA A 601 -41.05 -1.50 -16.96
C ALA A 601 -41.15 -0.14 -17.64
N LEU A 602 -40.64 0.00 -18.87
CA LEU A 602 -40.65 1.26 -19.62
C LEU A 602 -42.07 1.67 -20.01
N SER A 603 -42.89 0.73 -20.56
CA SER A 603 -44.28 0.98 -20.92
C SER A 603 -45.15 1.37 -19.71
N PHE A 604 -44.93 0.66 -18.58
CA PHE A 604 -45.59 1.02 -17.31
C PHE A 604 -45.18 2.39 -16.81
N ALA A 605 -43.87 2.70 -16.76
CA ALA A 605 -43.38 3.99 -16.31
C ALA A 605 -43.96 5.14 -17.18
N LEU A 606 -44.02 4.93 -18.50
CA LEU A 606 -44.63 5.90 -19.42
C LEU A 606 -46.14 6.06 -19.15
N SER A 607 -46.83 4.95 -18.78
CA SER A 607 -48.24 4.98 -18.41
C SER A 607 -48.52 5.79 -17.14
N GLN A 608 -47.59 5.95 -16.25
CA GLN A 608 -47.71 6.71 -15.01
C GLN A 608 -47.28 8.17 -15.13
N GLU A 609 -46.72 8.61 -16.26
CA GLU A 609 -46.36 10.01 -16.45
C GLU A 609 -47.58 10.91 -16.47
N PRO A 610 -47.53 12.14 -15.95
CA PRO A 610 -48.65 13.09 -15.95
C PRO A 610 -49.18 13.33 -17.36
N LEU A 611 -50.51 13.46 -17.47
CA LEU A 611 -51.20 13.72 -18.73
C LEU A 611 -50.75 15.04 -19.36
N GLN A 612 -49.80 14.94 -20.29
CA GLN A 612 -49.53 16.01 -21.28
C GLN A 612 -50.41 15.78 -22.51
N SER A 613 -50.75 16.84 -23.24
CA SER A 613 -51.66 16.79 -24.38
C SER A 613 -51.21 15.87 -25.54
N ASP A 614 -50.01 15.32 -25.47
CA ASP A 614 -49.38 14.49 -26.51
C ASP A 614 -48.87 13.15 -26.00
N ARG A 615 -49.49 12.60 -24.93
CA ARG A 615 -49.09 11.33 -24.35
C ARG A 615 -49.30 10.18 -25.34
N LEU A 616 -48.27 9.37 -25.54
CA LEU A 616 -48.37 8.16 -26.33
C LEU A 616 -49.28 7.13 -25.58
N ILE A 617 -50.39 6.79 -26.21
CA ILE A 617 -51.34 5.75 -25.78
C ILE A 617 -51.38 4.70 -26.91
N PRO A 618 -51.25 3.40 -26.63
CA PRO A 618 -51.38 2.38 -27.64
C PRO A 618 -52.82 2.38 -28.19
N HIS A 619 -52.97 2.27 -29.50
CA HIS A 619 -54.26 2.23 -30.18
C HIS A 619 -54.18 1.42 -31.45
N PRO A 620 -55.16 0.52 -31.80
CA PRO A 620 -55.14 -0.33 -32.98
C PRO A 620 -55.10 0.37 -34.34
N GLU A 621 -55.53 1.61 -34.42
CA GLU A 621 -55.54 2.41 -35.65
C GLU A 621 -54.29 3.25 -35.85
N ARG A 622 -53.24 2.98 -35.08
CA ARG A 622 -52.01 3.76 -35.13
C ARG A 622 -51.10 3.25 -36.23
N ASP A 623 -50.52 4.18 -36.98
CA ASP A 623 -49.55 3.87 -38.02
C ASP A 623 -48.11 3.71 -37.43
N GLY A 624 -47.39 2.74 -37.96
CA GLY A 624 -46.01 2.48 -37.65
C GLY A 624 -45.80 1.57 -36.43
N CYS A 625 -44.52 1.22 -36.09
CA CYS A 625 -44.16 0.30 -35.02
C CYS A 625 -44.28 0.98 -33.63
N LEU A 626 -45.14 0.45 -32.74
CA LEU A 626 -45.41 0.99 -31.41
C LEU A 626 -44.13 1.03 -30.56
N GLN A 627 -43.25 0.02 -30.71
CA GLN A 627 -42.00 -0.06 -29.92
C GLN A 627 -41.04 1.08 -30.25
N SER A 628 -40.92 1.45 -31.55
CA SER A 628 -40.10 2.60 -31.93
C SER A 628 -40.69 3.88 -31.37
N GLN A 629 -42.02 4.05 -31.44
CA GLN A 629 -42.71 5.21 -30.85
C GLN A 629 -42.56 5.27 -29.32
N LEU A 630 -42.61 4.15 -28.63
CA LEU A 630 -42.36 4.04 -27.17
C LEU A 630 -40.96 4.59 -26.82
N VAL A 631 -39.94 4.14 -27.55
CA VAL A 631 -38.55 4.53 -27.32
C VAL A 631 -38.36 6.03 -27.64
N ASP A 632 -38.94 6.51 -28.73
CA ASP A 632 -38.86 7.93 -29.10
C ASP A 632 -39.60 8.83 -28.11
N ALA A 633 -40.79 8.46 -27.67
CA ALA A 633 -41.55 9.18 -26.65
C ALA A 633 -40.80 9.22 -25.31
N ALA A 634 -40.18 8.08 -24.92
CA ALA A 634 -39.38 8.00 -23.72
C ALA A 634 -38.13 8.89 -23.75
N HIS A 635 -37.47 9.00 -24.93
CA HIS A 635 -36.34 9.91 -25.11
C HIS A 635 -36.78 11.41 -25.09
N GLY A 636 -38.00 11.69 -25.49
CA GLY A 636 -38.56 13.04 -25.48
C GLY A 636 -38.83 13.61 -24.07
N ILE A 637 -38.85 12.76 -23.02
CA ILE A 637 -39.10 13.19 -21.66
C ILE A 637 -37.87 13.90 -21.09
N SER A 638 -38.07 15.19 -20.74
CA SER A 638 -36.98 16.07 -20.29
C SER A 638 -36.82 16.10 -18.75
N ALA A 639 -37.83 15.69 -17.97
CA ALA A 639 -37.81 15.77 -16.54
C ALA A 639 -36.72 14.80 -15.95
N PRO A 640 -35.69 15.32 -15.27
CA PRO A 640 -34.57 14.46 -14.78
C PRO A 640 -34.99 13.49 -13.68
N GLU A 641 -36.06 13.77 -12.97
CA GLU A 641 -36.56 12.90 -11.88
C GLU A 641 -37.58 11.86 -12.39
N SER A 642 -38.00 11.90 -13.65
CA SER A 642 -38.90 10.92 -14.23
C SER A 642 -38.26 9.53 -14.25
N THR A 643 -39.06 8.52 -13.85
CA THR A 643 -38.65 7.10 -13.94
C THR A 643 -38.36 6.69 -15.39
N VAL A 644 -39.12 7.22 -16.38
CA VAL A 644 -38.89 6.99 -17.82
C VAL A 644 -37.53 7.48 -18.24
N LYS A 645 -37.15 8.73 -17.92
CA LYS A 645 -35.84 9.30 -18.27
C LYS A 645 -34.68 8.48 -17.71
N GLN A 646 -34.87 7.92 -16.55
CA GLN A 646 -33.85 7.11 -15.89
C GLN A 646 -33.75 5.73 -16.50
N LEU A 647 -34.86 5.10 -16.85
CA LEU A 647 -34.86 3.82 -17.57
C LEU A 647 -34.16 3.96 -18.92
N VAL A 648 -34.46 5.00 -19.69
CA VAL A 648 -33.81 5.27 -20.99
C VAL A 648 -32.29 5.40 -20.88
N ASN A 649 -31.78 5.92 -19.76
CA ASN A 649 -30.34 6.02 -19.53
C ASN A 649 -29.70 4.72 -19.04
N LEU A 650 -30.49 3.70 -18.71
CA LEU A 650 -29.97 2.40 -18.28
C LEU A 650 -29.65 1.55 -19.51
N HIS A 651 -28.37 1.22 -19.66
CA HIS A 651 -27.89 0.32 -20.71
C HIS A 651 -26.72 -0.52 -20.21
N GLN A 652 -26.45 -1.61 -20.89
CA GLN A 652 -25.36 -2.50 -20.58
C GLN A 652 -24.00 -1.79 -20.69
N SER A 653 -23.13 -1.95 -19.69
CA SER A 653 -21.81 -1.33 -19.70
C SER A 653 -20.90 -1.93 -20.77
N GLN A 654 -19.97 -1.13 -21.32
CA GLN A 654 -18.96 -1.64 -22.26
C GLN A 654 -18.08 -2.73 -21.63
N LEU A 655 -17.85 -2.67 -20.31
CA LEU A 655 -17.10 -3.68 -19.57
C LEU A 655 -17.84 -5.02 -19.53
N THR A 656 -19.15 -5.02 -19.33
CA THR A 656 -19.99 -6.23 -19.38
C THR A 656 -19.92 -6.87 -20.74
N SER A 657 -20.05 -6.07 -21.80
CA SER A 657 -19.97 -6.53 -23.18
C SER A 657 -18.59 -7.12 -23.51
N LEU A 658 -17.53 -6.46 -23.12
CA LEU A 658 -16.16 -6.94 -23.32
C LEU A 658 -15.91 -8.24 -22.53
N SER A 659 -16.37 -8.32 -21.29
CA SER A 659 -16.19 -9.53 -20.47
C SER A 659 -17.04 -10.72 -20.95
N GLY A 660 -18.11 -10.44 -21.69
CA GLY A 660 -18.93 -11.48 -22.35
C GLY A 660 -18.12 -12.39 -23.28
N PHE A 661 -17.11 -11.87 -23.97
CA PHE A 661 -16.21 -12.68 -24.82
C PHE A 661 -15.45 -13.78 -24.07
N ILE A 662 -15.25 -13.59 -22.78
CA ILE A 662 -14.59 -14.57 -21.90
C ILE A 662 -15.58 -15.30 -20.98
N GLY A 663 -16.88 -15.24 -21.30
CA GLY A 663 -17.93 -15.88 -20.51
C GLY A 663 -18.15 -15.24 -19.13
N GLN A 664 -17.87 -13.93 -18.98
CA GLN A 664 -18.00 -13.20 -17.72
C GLN A 664 -19.05 -12.08 -17.84
N LEU A 665 -19.75 -11.82 -16.74
CA LEU A 665 -20.75 -10.74 -16.64
C LEU A 665 -20.28 -9.64 -15.67
N TRP A 666 -19.08 -9.09 -15.89
CA TRP A 666 -18.51 -8.08 -15.02
C TRP A 666 -19.36 -6.80 -15.00
N MET A 667 -19.65 -6.31 -13.81
CA MET A 667 -20.45 -5.10 -13.60
C MET A 667 -21.90 -5.20 -14.10
N GLN A 668 -22.41 -6.39 -14.47
CA GLN A 668 -23.82 -6.61 -14.76
C GLN A 668 -24.61 -6.53 -13.44
N PRO A 669 -25.69 -5.73 -13.35
CA PRO A 669 -26.53 -5.71 -12.15
C PRO A 669 -27.10 -7.09 -11.83
N ILE A 670 -27.11 -7.44 -10.54
CA ILE A 670 -27.67 -8.70 -10.07
C ILE A 670 -29.13 -8.58 -9.68
N VAL A 671 -29.85 -9.69 -9.68
CA VAL A 671 -31.16 -9.80 -9.02
C VAL A 671 -30.93 -9.87 -7.51
N ASP A 672 -31.48 -8.92 -6.75
CA ASP A 672 -31.34 -8.85 -5.28
C ASP A 672 -32.34 -9.76 -4.59
N PHE A 673 -32.01 -11.03 -4.44
CA PHE A 673 -32.79 -12.00 -3.66
C PHE A 673 -32.76 -11.76 -2.14
N SER A 674 -31.97 -10.79 -1.68
CA SER A 674 -32.01 -10.41 -0.26
C SER A 674 -33.25 -9.61 0.11
N LEU A 675 -34.08 -9.24 -0.89
CA LEU A 675 -35.41 -8.69 -0.67
C LEU A 675 -36.44 -9.82 -0.56
N PRO A 676 -37.38 -9.73 0.42
CA PRO A 676 -38.48 -10.70 0.51
C PRO A 676 -39.37 -10.67 -0.73
N PRO A 677 -39.79 -11.84 -1.28
CA PRO A 677 -40.63 -11.91 -2.48
C PRO A 677 -41.90 -11.03 -2.40
N GLU A 678 -42.57 -10.97 -1.24
CA GLU A 678 -43.79 -10.20 -1.01
C GLU A 678 -43.57 -8.67 -1.05
N ARG A 679 -42.32 -8.20 -1.08
CA ARG A 679 -41.98 -6.79 -1.33
C ARG A 679 -41.73 -6.51 -2.82
N VAL A 680 -41.61 -7.54 -3.62
CA VAL A 680 -41.24 -7.48 -5.03
C VAL A 680 -42.44 -7.70 -5.94
N TYR A 681 -43.23 -8.73 -5.67
CA TYR A 681 -44.43 -9.06 -6.43
C TYR A 681 -45.53 -9.67 -5.55
N THR A 682 -46.79 -9.59 -6.02
CA THR A 682 -47.93 -10.26 -5.40
C THR A 682 -48.30 -11.49 -6.26
N PRO A 683 -48.10 -12.74 -5.77
CA PRO A 683 -48.47 -13.92 -6.57
C PRO A 683 -49.98 -14.11 -6.50
N VAL A 684 -50.60 -14.29 -7.65
CA VAL A 684 -52.05 -14.55 -7.77
C VAL A 684 -52.27 -15.75 -8.70
N PRO A 685 -52.87 -16.84 -8.24
CA PRO A 685 -53.25 -17.94 -9.09
C PRO A 685 -54.22 -17.51 -10.20
N ALA A 686 -53.99 -17.95 -11.48
CA ALA A 686 -54.78 -17.51 -12.60
C ALA A 686 -56.30 -17.87 -12.46
N TRP A 687 -56.61 -19.01 -11.81
CA TRP A 687 -57.98 -19.38 -11.59
C TRP A 687 -58.72 -18.41 -10.66
N ARG A 688 -58.04 -17.79 -9.69
CA ARG A 688 -58.67 -16.77 -8.81
C ARG A 688 -59.01 -15.48 -9.54
N VAL A 689 -58.21 -15.09 -10.53
CA VAL A 689 -58.48 -13.97 -11.42
C VAL A 689 -59.75 -14.26 -12.22
N LEU A 690 -59.88 -15.49 -12.76
CA LEU A 690 -61.03 -15.88 -13.55
C LEU A 690 -62.33 -16.10 -12.73
N SER A 691 -62.21 -16.58 -11.48
CA SER A 691 -63.37 -16.71 -10.58
C SER A 691 -63.85 -15.39 -10.00
N GLY A 692 -63.04 -14.36 -10.02
CA GLY A 692 -63.31 -13.06 -9.39
C GLY A 692 -63.00 -13.03 -7.88
N GLU A 693 -62.22 -14.00 -7.37
CA GLU A 693 -61.78 -14.08 -5.98
C GLU A 693 -60.47 -13.32 -5.71
N ALA A 694 -59.79 -12.86 -6.76
CA ALA A 694 -58.58 -12.11 -6.64
C ALA A 694 -58.88 -10.64 -6.23
N ASP A 695 -58.17 -10.12 -5.21
CA ASP A 695 -58.18 -8.68 -4.91
C ASP A 695 -57.29 -7.93 -5.88
N LEU A 696 -57.91 -7.18 -6.79
CA LEU A 696 -57.26 -6.39 -7.81
C LEU A 696 -57.50 -4.88 -7.58
N SER A 697 -57.79 -4.45 -6.38
CA SER A 697 -58.18 -3.07 -6.04
C SER A 697 -57.08 -2.01 -6.35
N ALA A 698 -55.81 -2.41 -6.36
CA ALA A 698 -54.69 -1.50 -6.63
C ALA A 698 -54.17 -1.56 -8.10
N SER A 699 -54.91 -2.23 -8.99
CA SER A 699 -54.50 -2.55 -10.38
C SER A 699 -53.98 -1.36 -11.21
N SER A 700 -54.56 -0.17 -11.07
CA SER A 700 -54.17 1.04 -11.80
C SER A 700 -52.71 1.51 -11.52
N GLN A 701 -52.11 1.06 -10.43
CA GLN A 701 -50.73 1.36 -10.03
C GLN A 701 -49.79 0.13 -10.09
N GLN A 702 -50.22 -0.95 -10.71
CA GLN A 702 -49.52 -2.22 -10.81
C GLN A 702 -49.47 -2.74 -12.23
N ILE A 703 -48.53 -3.60 -12.49
CA ILE A 703 -48.36 -4.37 -13.73
C ILE A 703 -48.95 -5.75 -13.50
N ALA A 704 -49.76 -6.23 -14.45
CA ALA A 704 -50.13 -7.64 -14.48
C ALA A 704 -49.11 -8.40 -15.32
N LEU A 705 -48.51 -9.47 -14.77
CA LEU A 705 -47.59 -10.36 -15.46
C LEU A 705 -48.21 -11.75 -15.51
N ILE A 706 -48.72 -12.16 -16.67
CA ILE A 706 -49.25 -13.51 -16.89
C ILE A 706 -48.12 -14.45 -17.27
N ALA A 707 -47.91 -15.52 -16.51
CA ALA A 707 -46.74 -16.36 -16.71
C ALA A 707 -46.95 -17.81 -16.23
N PRO A 708 -46.09 -18.76 -16.62
CA PRO A 708 -46.09 -20.13 -16.10
C PRO A 708 -45.82 -20.18 -14.60
N GLY A 709 -46.53 -21.05 -13.88
CA GLY A 709 -46.37 -21.31 -12.46
C GLY A 709 -45.50 -22.52 -12.14
N GLY A 710 -44.49 -22.84 -12.94
CA GLY A 710 -43.51 -23.91 -12.67
C GLY A 710 -43.99 -25.35 -12.94
N TYR A 711 -44.97 -25.55 -13.79
CA TYR A 711 -45.36 -26.90 -14.24
C TYR A 711 -44.33 -27.46 -15.24
N PRO A 712 -44.16 -28.82 -15.36
CA PRO A 712 -43.07 -29.42 -16.12
C PRO A 712 -43.03 -29.06 -17.61
N GLU A 713 -44.19 -28.78 -18.22
CA GLU A 713 -44.35 -28.46 -19.63
C GLU A 713 -44.20 -26.98 -19.94
N SER A 714 -43.80 -26.15 -18.98
CA SER A 714 -43.76 -24.68 -19.12
C SER A 714 -42.58 -24.13 -19.93
N GLY A 715 -41.55 -24.92 -20.21
CA GLY A 715 -40.36 -24.46 -20.94
C GLY A 715 -40.35 -24.90 -22.41
N ILE A 716 -39.35 -24.42 -23.15
CA ILE A 716 -39.14 -24.69 -24.58
C ILE A 716 -38.30 -25.96 -24.79
N GLU A 717 -37.12 -25.99 -24.25
CA GLU A 717 -36.15 -27.11 -24.31
C GLU A 717 -35.99 -27.82 -22.96
N ALA A 718 -36.24 -27.11 -21.87
CA ALA A 718 -36.19 -27.54 -20.47
C ALA A 718 -37.31 -26.86 -19.68
N PRO A 719 -37.79 -27.44 -18.57
CA PRO A 719 -38.77 -26.75 -17.70
C PRO A 719 -38.33 -25.36 -17.29
N ASP A 720 -39.24 -24.38 -17.30
CA ASP A 720 -38.97 -22.99 -16.94
C ASP A 720 -38.92 -22.81 -15.40
N TYR A 721 -38.02 -23.54 -14.76
CA TYR A 721 -37.79 -23.37 -13.33
C TYR A 721 -36.32 -23.68 -12.98
N PHE A 722 -35.84 -23.01 -11.94
CA PHE A 722 -34.47 -23.07 -11.43
C PHE A 722 -34.48 -23.49 -9.94
N PRO A 723 -33.33 -23.93 -9.38
CA PRO A 723 -33.18 -24.11 -7.95
C PRO A 723 -33.48 -22.79 -7.21
N VAL A 724 -34.23 -22.86 -6.12
CA VAL A 724 -34.57 -21.68 -5.33
C VAL A 724 -33.27 -21.03 -4.78
N PRO A 725 -33.02 -19.74 -4.99
CA PRO A 725 -31.91 -19.03 -4.39
C PRO A 725 -31.98 -19.08 -2.85
N ALA A 726 -30.87 -19.40 -2.19
CA ALA A 726 -30.80 -19.55 -0.72
C ALA A 726 -31.37 -18.36 0.06
N ALA A 727 -31.25 -17.15 -0.45
CA ALA A 727 -31.82 -15.95 0.15
C ALA A 727 -33.37 -15.93 0.07
N MET A 728 -33.93 -16.37 -1.05
CA MET A 728 -35.38 -16.50 -1.22
C MET A 728 -35.96 -17.61 -0.34
N ASP A 729 -35.28 -18.76 -0.26
CA ASP A 729 -35.64 -19.87 0.63
C ASP A 729 -35.64 -19.42 2.11
N TYR A 730 -34.67 -18.59 2.52
CA TYR A 730 -34.63 -17.98 3.86
C TYR A 730 -35.91 -17.18 4.15
N TRP A 731 -36.38 -16.34 3.22
CA TRP A 731 -37.59 -15.55 3.42
C TRP A 731 -38.87 -16.40 3.44
N ARG A 732 -38.97 -17.39 2.53
CA ARG A 732 -40.11 -18.32 2.50
C ARG A 732 -40.23 -19.10 3.82
N ASN A 733 -39.13 -19.62 4.34
CA ASN A 733 -39.13 -20.33 5.65
C ASN A 733 -39.45 -19.40 6.80
N ARG A 734 -39.00 -18.15 6.79
CA ARG A 734 -39.29 -17.13 7.80
C ARG A 734 -40.77 -16.79 7.87
N GLN A 735 -41.43 -16.77 6.73
CA GLN A 735 -42.86 -16.52 6.60
C GLN A 735 -43.70 -17.67 7.18
N LEU A 736 -43.29 -18.91 6.92
CA LEU A 736 -43.93 -20.11 7.48
C LEU A 736 -43.84 -20.13 9.01
N ASP A 737 -42.70 -19.71 9.59
CA ASP A 737 -42.54 -19.61 11.05
C ASP A 737 -43.46 -18.56 11.67
N THR A 738 -43.68 -17.42 11.02
CA THR A 738 -44.58 -16.37 11.51
C THR A 738 -46.04 -16.73 11.38
N THR A 739 -46.47 -17.34 10.28
CA THR A 739 -47.86 -17.79 10.09
C THR A 739 -48.21 -18.97 10.97
N SER A 740 -47.29 -19.89 11.26
CA SER A 740 -47.48 -20.98 12.19
C SER A 740 -47.60 -20.54 13.66
N ALA A 741 -46.94 -19.43 14.01
CA ALA A 741 -47.04 -18.83 15.35
C ALA A 741 -48.39 -18.12 15.57
N GLU A 742 -49.04 -17.60 14.52
CA GLU A 742 -50.36 -16.95 14.58
C GLU A 742 -51.52 -17.92 14.36
N ALA A 743 -51.31 -19.06 13.65
CA ALA A 743 -52.32 -20.06 13.36
C ALA A 743 -52.43 -21.13 14.45
N SER A 744 -52.92 -20.76 15.61
CA SER A 744 -53.41 -21.74 16.63
C SER A 744 -54.82 -22.27 16.34
N VAL A 745 -55.38 -22.09 15.14
CA VAL A 745 -56.73 -22.55 14.80
C VAL A 745 -56.80 -23.03 13.34
N SER A 746 -56.95 -24.33 13.17
CA SER A 746 -57.41 -25.12 12.03
C SER A 746 -56.35 -25.82 11.14
N PRO A 747 -56.32 -27.19 11.09
CA PRO A 747 -55.34 -27.97 10.35
C PRO A 747 -55.79 -28.35 8.93
N GLU A 748 -56.66 -27.59 8.25
CA GLU A 748 -57.25 -27.99 6.96
C GLU A 748 -56.77 -27.19 5.71
N ALA A 749 -55.84 -26.30 5.85
CA ALA A 749 -55.25 -25.60 4.71
C ALA A 749 -53.75 -25.95 4.53
N SER A 750 -53.43 -27.26 4.34
CA SER A 750 -52.13 -27.63 3.86
C SER A 750 -52.05 -27.32 2.36
N LEU A 751 -51.35 -26.24 2.00
CA LEU A 751 -50.91 -25.94 0.65
C LEU A 751 -50.10 -27.12 0.09
N PRO A 752 -50.19 -27.43 -1.23
CA PRO A 752 -49.44 -28.52 -1.81
C PRO A 752 -47.93 -28.29 -1.72
N LEU A 753 -47.26 -29.13 -0.99
CA LEU A 753 -45.83 -29.07 -0.65
C LEU A 753 -44.85 -29.00 -1.84
N GLU A 754 -45.33 -29.24 -3.09
CA GLU A 754 -44.50 -29.33 -4.26
C GLU A 754 -44.33 -28.02 -5.06
N ALA A 755 -45.22 -27.05 -4.91
CA ALA A 755 -45.14 -25.77 -5.64
C ALA A 755 -44.15 -24.76 -5.00
N GLU A 756 -43.70 -25.00 -3.76
CA GLU A 756 -42.81 -24.09 -3.01
C GLU A 756 -41.33 -24.32 -3.25
N LEU A 757 -40.93 -25.34 -4.01
CA LEU A 757 -39.53 -25.77 -4.13
C LEU A 757 -38.81 -25.24 -5.37
N VAL A 758 -39.44 -24.43 -6.20
CA VAL A 758 -38.88 -23.97 -7.47
C VAL A 758 -38.89 -22.45 -7.58
N TYR A 759 -37.93 -21.88 -8.30
CA TYR A 759 -37.86 -20.49 -8.71
C TYR A 759 -38.11 -20.43 -10.22
N THR A 760 -39.11 -19.64 -10.66
CA THR A 760 -39.55 -19.62 -12.06
C THR A 760 -38.93 -18.44 -12.83
N GLY A 761 -38.87 -18.58 -14.19
CA GLY A 761 -38.49 -17.45 -15.06
C GLY A 761 -39.41 -16.23 -14.87
N ALA A 762 -40.67 -16.48 -14.61
CA ALA A 762 -41.67 -15.45 -14.28
C ALA A 762 -41.31 -14.65 -13.04
N GLU A 763 -40.83 -15.28 -11.98
CA GLU A 763 -40.35 -14.61 -10.75
C GLU A 763 -39.08 -13.82 -11.05
N ALA A 764 -38.19 -14.33 -11.93
CA ALA A 764 -36.99 -13.60 -12.38
C ALA A 764 -37.36 -12.30 -13.10
N HIS A 765 -38.39 -12.35 -13.98
CA HIS A 765 -38.92 -11.15 -14.63
C HIS A 765 -39.58 -10.18 -13.65
N ALA A 766 -40.35 -10.67 -12.67
CA ALA A 766 -40.96 -9.84 -11.64
C ALA A 766 -39.89 -9.10 -10.80
N TYR A 767 -38.83 -9.80 -10.34
CA TYR A 767 -37.70 -9.14 -9.66
C TYR A 767 -37.00 -8.11 -10.55
N SER A 768 -36.76 -8.44 -11.81
CA SER A 768 -36.12 -7.52 -12.77
C SER A 768 -36.94 -6.27 -12.99
N ILE A 769 -38.27 -6.39 -13.18
CA ILE A 769 -39.20 -5.27 -13.33
C ILE A 769 -39.19 -4.38 -12.07
N HIS A 770 -39.27 -5.01 -10.88
CA HIS A 770 -39.21 -4.29 -9.62
C HIS A 770 -37.91 -3.50 -9.49
N HIS A 771 -36.75 -4.12 -9.80
CA HIS A 771 -35.45 -3.47 -9.69
C HIS A 771 -35.31 -2.29 -10.67
N LEU A 772 -35.84 -2.44 -11.89
CA LEU A 772 -35.88 -1.38 -12.88
C LEU A 772 -36.71 -0.19 -12.42
N LEU A 773 -37.93 -0.41 -11.91
CA LEU A 773 -38.86 0.62 -11.45
C LEU A 773 -38.41 1.30 -10.16
N LYS A 774 -37.88 0.54 -9.19
CA LYS A 774 -37.40 1.08 -7.91
C LYS A 774 -35.94 1.47 -7.91
N ARG A 775 -35.23 1.38 -9.06
CA ARG A 775 -33.80 1.73 -9.24
C ARG A 775 -32.86 0.97 -8.33
N HIS A 776 -33.20 -0.24 -8.02
CA HIS A 776 -32.43 -1.08 -7.11
C HIS A 776 -31.42 -1.94 -7.86
N MET A 777 -30.40 -1.28 -8.47
CA MET A 777 -29.38 -1.91 -9.32
C MET A 777 -28.12 -2.19 -8.54
N ILE A 778 -28.00 -3.39 -7.98
CA ILE A 778 -26.80 -3.82 -7.26
C ILE A 778 -25.72 -4.26 -8.25
N ILE A 779 -24.59 -3.54 -8.25
CA ILE A 779 -23.47 -3.81 -9.15
C ILE A 779 -22.41 -4.64 -8.42
N PRO A 780 -22.12 -5.87 -8.88
CA PRO A 780 -21.07 -6.70 -8.32
C PRO A 780 -19.70 -6.24 -8.82
N ILE A 781 -18.78 -6.00 -7.90
CA ILE A 781 -17.38 -5.79 -8.25
C ILE A 781 -16.74 -7.15 -8.54
N PRO A 782 -16.04 -7.33 -9.67
CA PRO A 782 -15.43 -8.61 -10.04
C PRO A 782 -14.43 -9.11 -8.99
N ASP A 783 -14.57 -10.38 -8.58
CA ASP A 783 -13.68 -11.03 -7.61
C ASP A 783 -12.21 -10.95 -8.01
N VAL A 784 -11.90 -11.11 -9.29
CA VAL A 784 -10.52 -11.10 -9.81
C VAL A 784 -9.83 -9.75 -9.55
N TRP A 785 -10.56 -8.63 -9.62
CA TRP A 785 -9.99 -7.30 -9.33
C TRP A 785 -9.67 -7.16 -7.85
N MET A 786 -10.59 -7.62 -7.00
CA MET A 786 -10.41 -7.55 -5.56
C MET A 786 -9.34 -8.53 -5.07
N VAL A 787 -9.14 -9.67 -5.71
CA VAL A 787 -7.99 -10.57 -5.48
C VAL A 787 -6.68 -9.85 -5.80
N GLY A 788 -6.61 -9.10 -6.91
CA GLY A 788 -5.44 -8.28 -7.26
C GLY A 788 -5.13 -7.20 -6.21
N LEU A 789 -6.14 -6.44 -5.78
CA LEU A 789 -6.00 -5.44 -4.71
C LEU A 789 -5.60 -6.08 -3.38
N ALA A 790 -6.23 -7.20 -3.02
CA ALA A 790 -5.93 -7.96 -1.81
C ALA A 790 -4.50 -8.50 -1.82
N ALA A 791 -3.98 -8.89 -2.99
CA ALA A 791 -2.59 -9.33 -3.13
C ALA A 791 -1.60 -8.19 -2.86
N ALA A 792 -1.83 -7.00 -3.39
CA ALA A 792 -1.02 -5.82 -3.12
C ALA A 792 -1.06 -5.44 -1.62
N PHE A 793 -2.25 -5.41 -1.05
CA PHE A 793 -2.47 -5.08 0.37
C PHE A 793 -1.88 -6.13 1.31
N GLY A 794 -2.09 -7.43 1.05
CA GLY A 794 -1.54 -8.52 1.84
C GLY A 794 -0.01 -8.54 1.81
N LYS A 795 0.60 -8.22 0.66
CA LYS A 795 2.05 -8.04 0.55
C LYS A 795 2.55 -6.85 1.35
N TRP A 796 1.84 -5.72 1.29
CA TRP A 796 2.19 -4.52 2.07
C TRP A 796 2.10 -4.78 3.59
N ILE A 797 1.02 -5.40 4.06
CA ILE A 797 0.87 -5.81 5.48
C ILE A 797 1.99 -6.76 5.87
N GLY A 798 2.29 -7.79 5.05
CA GLY A 798 3.37 -8.73 5.31
C GLY A 798 4.72 -8.04 5.50
N LEU A 799 5.05 -7.06 4.65
CA LEU A 799 6.26 -6.25 4.76
C LEU A 799 6.23 -5.35 6.01
N TRP A 800 5.09 -4.77 6.33
CA TRP A 800 4.91 -3.95 7.54
C TRP A 800 5.07 -4.77 8.82
N MET A 801 4.46 -5.96 8.88
CA MET A 801 4.61 -6.88 10.02
C MET A 801 6.05 -7.32 10.24
N VAL A 802 6.79 -7.64 9.17
CA VAL A 802 8.23 -7.98 9.25
C VAL A 802 9.03 -6.81 9.84
N ARG A 803 8.71 -5.57 9.47
CA ARG A 803 9.35 -4.37 10.05
C ARG A 803 9.02 -4.19 11.53
N GLN A 804 7.77 -4.39 11.93
CA GLN A 804 7.32 -4.20 13.30
C GLN A 804 7.82 -5.32 14.23
N GLN A 805 7.97 -6.53 13.73
CA GLN A 805 8.50 -7.69 14.48
C GLN A 805 9.96 -7.50 14.92
N GLN A 806 10.72 -6.63 14.22
CA GLN A 806 12.07 -6.21 14.67
C GLN A 806 12.01 -5.22 15.86
N GLN A 807 10.86 -4.63 16.16
CA GLN A 807 10.67 -3.64 17.24
C GLN A 807 9.89 -4.18 18.44
N SER A 808 9.01 -5.18 18.25
CA SER A 808 8.25 -5.81 19.33
C SER A 808 7.81 -7.24 18.97
N PRO A 809 7.87 -8.21 19.91
CA PRO A 809 7.66 -9.65 19.63
C PRO A 809 6.19 -10.08 19.50
N ASP A 810 5.20 -9.18 19.45
CA ASP A 810 3.78 -9.51 19.63
C ASP A 810 3.04 -9.85 18.33
N ARG A 811 3.45 -10.98 17.70
CA ARG A 811 2.82 -11.54 16.50
C ARG A 811 1.31 -11.79 16.68
N ARG A 812 0.88 -12.20 17.87
CA ARG A 812 -0.53 -12.52 18.16
C ARG A 812 -1.40 -11.28 18.01
N ARG A 813 -0.93 -10.12 18.48
CA ARG A 813 -1.66 -8.84 18.32
C ARG A 813 -1.85 -8.45 16.86
N ALA A 814 -0.82 -8.59 16.02
CA ALA A 814 -0.91 -8.23 14.61
C ALA A 814 -1.88 -9.15 13.84
N LEU A 815 -1.90 -10.46 14.12
CA LEU A 815 -2.86 -11.40 13.53
C LEU A 815 -4.29 -11.13 14.03
N HIS A 816 -4.45 -10.79 15.31
CA HIS A 816 -5.76 -10.39 15.86
C HIS A 816 -6.27 -9.12 15.19
N GLN A 817 -5.42 -8.09 15.03
CA GLN A 817 -5.80 -6.85 14.31
C GLN A 817 -6.21 -7.13 12.86
N LEU A 818 -5.52 -8.04 12.16
CA LEU A 818 -5.90 -8.46 10.82
C LEU A 818 -7.28 -9.15 10.81
N GLY A 819 -7.56 -10.00 11.80
CA GLY A 819 -8.87 -10.66 11.96
C GLY A 819 -9.99 -9.65 12.18
N VAL A 820 -9.80 -8.70 13.10
CA VAL A 820 -10.76 -7.61 13.36
C VAL A 820 -10.97 -6.76 12.10
N GLY A 821 -9.88 -6.42 11.38
CA GLY A 821 -9.97 -5.69 10.11
C GLY A 821 -10.79 -6.44 9.04
N ASN A 822 -10.68 -7.76 9.00
CA ASN A 822 -11.42 -8.60 8.06
C ASN A 822 -12.93 -8.64 8.40
N ILE A 823 -13.29 -8.73 9.68
CA ILE A 823 -14.68 -8.63 10.15
C ILE A 823 -15.26 -7.25 9.82
N ALA A 824 -14.50 -6.18 10.08
CA ALA A 824 -14.92 -4.82 9.75
C ALA A 824 -15.14 -4.63 8.23
N TYR A 825 -14.27 -5.20 7.40
CA TYR A 825 -14.44 -5.21 5.93
C TYR A 825 -15.70 -5.96 5.51
N ALA A 826 -15.99 -7.12 6.10
CA ALA A 826 -17.21 -7.87 5.80
C ALA A 826 -18.47 -7.08 6.20
N ALA A 827 -18.51 -6.49 7.39
CA ALA A 827 -19.62 -5.65 7.84
C ALA A 827 -19.81 -4.41 6.96
N LEU A 828 -18.72 -3.71 6.62
CA LEU A 828 -18.76 -2.57 5.70
C LEU A 828 -19.30 -2.99 4.33
N SER A 829 -18.90 -4.14 3.83
CA SER A 829 -19.35 -4.68 2.55
C SER A 829 -20.85 -4.98 2.54
N LEU A 830 -21.42 -5.52 3.64
CA LEU A 830 -22.86 -5.73 3.79
C LEU A 830 -23.62 -4.40 3.84
N GLN A 831 -23.08 -3.39 4.50
CA GLN A 831 -23.71 -2.07 4.58
C GLN A 831 -23.65 -1.32 3.24
N LEU A 832 -22.52 -1.38 2.52
CA LEU A 832 -22.38 -0.76 1.19
C LEU A 832 -23.31 -1.38 0.15
N TYR A 833 -23.66 -2.64 0.31
CA TYR A 833 -24.66 -3.30 -0.53
C TYR A 833 -26.03 -2.57 -0.42
N ILE A 834 -26.44 -2.19 0.78
CA ILE A 834 -27.71 -1.50 1.00
C ILE A 834 -27.63 -0.01 0.64
N SER A 835 -26.59 0.68 1.11
CA SER A 835 -26.51 2.14 1.02
C SER A 835 -25.91 2.64 -0.29
N GLY A 836 -25.04 1.85 -0.93
CA GLY A 836 -24.29 2.23 -2.12
C GLY A 836 -24.63 1.41 -3.37
N ALA A 837 -25.54 0.43 -3.26
CA ALA A 837 -25.87 -0.50 -4.35
C ALA A 837 -24.65 -1.19 -4.99
N VAL A 838 -23.60 -1.46 -4.18
CA VAL A 838 -22.35 -2.09 -4.63
C VAL A 838 -22.08 -3.35 -3.83
N MET A 839 -21.88 -4.46 -4.53
CA MET A 839 -21.51 -5.72 -3.91
C MET A 839 -19.99 -5.93 -3.98
N LEU A 840 -19.32 -5.80 -2.82
CA LEU A 840 -17.88 -6.08 -2.71
C LEU A 840 -17.63 -7.55 -2.39
N PRO A 841 -16.73 -8.25 -3.08
CA PRO A 841 -16.31 -9.60 -2.74
C PRO A 841 -15.60 -9.65 -1.38
N VAL A 842 -15.92 -10.65 -0.55
CA VAL A 842 -15.30 -10.81 0.78
C VAL A 842 -14.43 -12.04 0.88
N VAL A 843 -14.87 -13.18 0.37
CA VAL A 843 -14.25 -14.49 0.62
C VAL A 843 -12.88 -14.61 -0.05
N LEU A 844 -12.80 -14.50 -1.37
CA LEU A 844 -11.55 -14.69 -2.12
C LEU A 844 -10.49 -13.61 -1.79
N PRO A 845 -10.83 -12.31 -1.69
CA PRO A 845 -9.89 -11.29 -1.24
C PRO A 845 -9.34 -11.55 0.16
N SER A 846 -10.20 -11.93 1.11
CA SER A 846 -9.79 -12.26 2.48
C SER A 846 -8.80 -13.42 2.52
N ILE A 847 -9.12 -14.52 1.84
CA ILE A 847 -8.23 -15.68 1.73
C ILE A 847 -6.88 -15.27 1.12
N THR A 848 -6.89 -14.43 0.09
CA THR A 848 -5.68 -13.93 -0.57
C THR A 848 -4.78 -13.15 0.40
N VAL A 849 -5.34 -12.23 1.19
CA VAL A 849 -4.60 -11.48 2.22
C VAL A 849 -3.98 -12.44 3.24
N TRP A 850 -4.77 -13.37 3.77
CA TRP A 850 -4.31 -14.34 4.77
C TRP A 850 -3.19 -15.24 4.25
N ILE A 851 -3.28 -15.76 3.02
CA ILE A 851 -2.22 -16.57 2.40
C ILE A 851 -0.90 -15.78 2.34
N LEU A 852 -0.94 -14.52 1.92
CA LEU A 852 0.25 -13.69 1.74
C LEU A 852 0.88 -13.31 3.08
N VAL A 853 0.07 -12.94 4.07
CA VAL A 853 0.53 -12.57 5.41
C VAL A 853 1.13 -13.79 6.14
N LEU A 854 0.47 -14.95 6.12
CA LEU A 854 0.97 -16.16 6.77
C LEU A 854 2.26 -16.68 6.12
N LYS A 855 2.40 -16.60 4.80
CA LYS A 855 3.64 -16.98 4.11
C LYS A 855 4.80 -16.03 4.44
N SER A 856 4.56 -14.72 4.50
CA SER A 856 5.61 -13.75 4.87
C SER A 856 6.09 -13.97 6.31
N SER A 857 5.17 -14.32 7.22
CA SER A 857 5.45 -14.61 8.63
C SER A 857 6.21 -15.92 8.87
N ARG A 858 6.08 -16.94 8.00
CA ARG A 858 6.83 -18.22 8.10
C ARG A 858 8.26 -18.10 7.57
N ARG A 859 8.54 -17.17 6.69
CA ARG A 859 9.88 -16.96 6.11
C ARG A 859 10.84 -16.37 7.12
N THR A 860 10.37 -15.48 8.01
CA THR A 860 11.14 -14.93 9.14
C THR A 860 11.49 -15.94 10.23
N LEU A 861 10.84 -17.09 10.30
CA LEU A 861 11.17 -18.17 11.24
C LEU A 861 12.24 -19.14 10.68
N ARG A 862 12.52 -19.09 9.38
CA ARG A 862 13.55 -19.93 8.74
C ARG A 862 14.85 -19.15 8.44
N GLU A 863 14.81 -17.81 8.44
CA GLU A 863 15.95 -16.90 8.37
C GLU A 863 16.34 -16.38 9.77
#